data_3e0b1d22f1c971f106cc96a55462ef39
#
_entry.id   3e0b1d22f1c971f106cc96a55462ef39
#
_cell.length_a   1.000
_cell.length_b   1.000
_cell.length_c   1.000
_cell.angle_alpha   90.00
_cell.angle_beta   90.00
_cell.angle_gamma   90.00
#
_symmetry.space_group_name_H-M   'P 1'
#
loop_
_entity.id
_entity.type
_entity.pdbx_description
1 polymer ?
#
loop_
_entity_poly.entity_id
_entity_poly.type
_entity_poly.pdbx_seq_one_letter_code
_entity_poly.pdbx_strand_id
1 'polypeptide(L)'
;SAIYSPQGKLLQTIKQKQKLKSGETYIFENTSGAIESPDLWSPETPSLYLVKTTLVDPKSGKLLDEKNHKVGFRWFTFDGSKGFFLNGKSYKLRGLNRHQDQAPAGVALDDEAHRRDIFLMKELGCNFIRISHFPQDDAILEMCDELGLLAWEEIPIINIVPNTPGYDDNCEYNLREMIRQHYNHSSVITWGYMNEILLTAPSIGKPEWLACKERTVNLAQRLEAVLKEEDPGRASVMAFNMTNLYNEIGLNLVDVVGWNLYHGWYVDKLKDFNAWCEDQHRRYPDQPMIISEWGAGSDKRLHSTQGRAFDFSIEYQQTYIEHYLPFIENTEWISGCAYWNFIDFNVAARQESMPRVNNKGLAYNNRIWKDVAYYFKAMWRKDIPVIRIASRDWEMRTGEINKPQSIKIYSNMPEVELFINGQSIGCQKIANCHTVFNVILPEGISVLMAQGIKNGKTVQDAMTIQFKSLPNIAEGDELAINVGSNCYFTSDISNLTWLPDQPYTAGGWGYIGGKAHSTTSEIYNTLDGPIYQTWREGNWSYKIDAPIGEYEIELLIADVTKPAAQLANLLNKNKEEKHSGETRFHISICGKQVETNFSPIDGGKHRTAFKRRYIIRNEHDHIVISAGAVKGEPFLAGIKVRKL
;
A
#
# COMPACT_ATOMS: atom_id res chain seq x y z
N SER A 1 -42.77 -15.37 -5.96
CA SER A 1 -41.79 -14.67 -5.09
C SER A 1 -42.51 -14.14 -3.86
N ALA A 2 -41.86 -14.24 -2.70
CA ALA A 2 -42.33 -13.69 -1.43
C ALA A 2 -41.28 -12.69 -0.91
N ILE A 3 -41.72 -11.51 -0.49
CA ILE A 3 -40.87 -10.43 0.02
C ILE A 3 -41.06 -10.32 1.53
N TYR A 4 -39.95 -10.44 2.28
CA TYR A 4 -39.93 -10.34 3.74
C TYR A 4 -39.17 -9.09 4.17
N SER A 5 -39.64 -8.45 5.25
CA SER A 5 -38.91 -7.34 5.88
C SER A 5 -37.58 -7.82 6.53
N PRO A 6 -36.69 -6.92 6.93
CA PRO A 6 -35.47 -7.28 7.68
C PRO A 6 -35.75 -8.06 8.99
N GLN A 7 -36.94 -7.89 9.56
CA GLN A 7 -37.40 -8.60 10.77
C GLN A 7 -38.12 -9.93 10.44
N GLY A 8 -38.12 -10.37 9.20
CA GLY A 8 -38.71 -11.63 8.77
C GLY A 8 -40.24 -11.61 8.57
N LYS A 9 -40.90 -10.43 8.60
CA LYS A 9 -42.33 -10.30 8.34
C LYS A 9 -42.64 -10.39 6.84
N LEU A 10 -43.53 -11.27 6.44
CA LEU A 10 -44.01 -11.34 5.05
C LEU A 10 -44.76 -10.03 4.71
N LEU A 11 -44.30 -9.34 3.68
CA LEU A 11 -44.85 -8.08 3.20
C LEU A 11 -45.75 -8.30 1.98
N GLN A 12 -45.26 -9.03 0.99
CA GLN A 12 -45.97 -9.26 -0.27
C GLN A 12 -45.71 -10.65 -0.82
N THR A 13 -46.65 -11.16 -1.62
CA THR A 13 -46.48 -12.38 -2.40
C THR A 13 -46.91 -12.12 -3.83
N ILE A 14 -46.06 -12.44 -4.78
CA ILE A 14 -46.32 -12.30 -6.22
C ILE A 14 -46.36 -13.71 -6.81
N LYS A 15 -47.40 -14.02 -7.59
CA LYS A 15 -47.57 -15.33 -8.23
C LYS A 15 -47.80 -15.14 -9.71
N GLN A 16 -47.12 -15.93 -10.52
CA GLN A 16 -47.30 -16.01 -11.95
C GLN A 16 -47.27 -17.48 -12.38
N LYS A 17 -47.95 -17.82 -13.45
CA LYS A 17 -48.01 -19.18 -13.98
C LYS A 17 -47.84 -19.15 -15.49
N GLN A 18 -46.96 -20.01 -15.98
CA GLN A 18 -46.69 -20.16 -17.41
C GLN A 18 -46.67 -21.64 -17.80
N LYS A 19 -47.24 -21.94 -18.95
CA LYS A 19 -47.19 -23.27 -19.57
C LYS A 19 -46.08 -23.24 -20.63
N LEU A 20 -45.13 -24.15 -20.51
CA LEU A 20 -44.02 -24.30 -21.45
C LEU A 20 -44.14 -25.61 -22.22
N LYS A 21 -43.66 -25.60 -23.47
CA LYS A 21 -43.37 -26.80 -24.23
C LYS A 21 -41.95 -27.29 -23.91
N SER A 22 -41.67 -28.54 -24.25
CA SER A 22 -40.31 -29.06 -24.10
C SER A 22 -39.30 -28.23 -24.90
N GLY A 23 -38.22 -27.81 -24.26
CA GLY A 23 -37.14 -26.98 -24.86
C GLY A 23 -37.44 -25.46 -24.88
N GLU A 24 -38.60 -25.00 -24.40
CA GLU A 24 -38.88 -23.58 -24.29
C GLU A 24 -38.27 -22.98 -23.00
N THR A 25 -37.77 -21.75 -23.12
CA THR A 25 -37.34 -20.91 -21.99
C THR A 25 -38.32 -19.75 -21.82
N TYR A 26 -38.63 -19.40 -20.57
CA TYR A 26 -39.53 -18.27 -20.27
C TYR A 26 -38.94 -17.44 -19.11
N ILE A 27 -38.93 -16.13 -19.26
CA ILE A 27 -38.52 -15.19 -18.23
C ILE A 27 -39.76 -14.65 -17.54
N PHE A 28 -39.88 -14.89 -16.23
CA PHE A 28 -40.93 -14.29 -15.41
C PHE A 28 -40.56 -12.87 -15.02
N GLU A 29 -41.32 -11.90 -15.49
CA GLU A 29 -41.20 -10.50 -15.10
C GLU A 29 -42.35 -10.12 -14.17
N ASN A 30 -42.00 -9.67 -12.97
CA ASN A 30 -42.97 -9.31 -11.95
C ASN A 30 -42.61 -7.98 -11.31
N THR A 31 -43.60 -7.13 -11.08
CA THR A 31 -43.45 -5.90 -10.31
C THR A 31 -44.19 -6.05 -8.98
N SER A 32 -43.51 -5.77 -7.87
CA SER A 32 -44.17 -5.72 -6.55
C SER A 32 -45.00 -4.47 -6.41
N GLY A 33 -45.96 -4.48 -5.49
CA GLY A 33 -46.56 -3.25 -4.98
C GLY A 33 -45.51 -2.40 -4.23
N ALA A 34 -45.82 -1.13 -4.01
CA ALA A 34 -44.97 -0.25 -3.22
C ALA A 34 -44.76 -0.81 -1.79
N ILE A 35 -43.57 -0.68 -1.26
CA ILE A 35 -43.26 -0.90 0.16
C ILE A 35 -43.19 0.49 0.79
N GLU A 36 -44.19 0.80 1.62
CA GLU A 36 -44.27 2.11 2.27
C GLU A 36 -43.23 2.22 3.41
N SER A 37 -42.51 3.35 3.45
CA SER A 37 -41.53 3.67 4.49
C SER A 37 -40.53 2.52 4.77
N PRO A 38 -39.77 2.06 3.74
CA PRO A 38 -38.87 0.95 3.92
C PRO A 38 -37.72 1.31 4.87
N ASP A 39 -37.24 0.32 5.63
CA ASP A 39 -35.98 0.42 6.35
C ASP A 39 -34.84 0.56 5.33
N LEU A 40 -34.18 1.72 5.31
CA LEU A 40 -33.13 1.99 4.33
C LEU A 40 -31.83 1.28 4.72
N TRP A 41 -31.15 0.77 3.72
CA TRP A 41 -29.80 0.21 3.87
C TRP A 41 -28.76 1.34 3.90
N SER A 42 -27.86 1.27 4.87
CA SER A 42 -26.65 2.10 4.93
C SER A 42 -25.53 1.33 5.63
N PRO A 43 -24.25 1.80 5.55
CA PRO A 43 -23.15 1.20 6.29
C PRO A 43 -23.35 1.11 7.81
N GLU A 44 -24.14 2.02 8.40
CA GLU A 44 -24.48 2.04 9.83
C GLU A 44 -25.67 1.15 10.18
N THR A 45 -26.60 0.99 9.22
CA THR A 45 -27.83 0.19 9.38
C THR A 45 -28.05 -0.64 8.11
N PRO A 46 -27.37 -1.78 7.94
CA PRO A 46 -27.44 -2.59 6.73
C PRO A 46 -28.73 -3.42 6.68
N SER A 47 -29.88 -2.74 6.52
CA SER A 47 -31.21 -3.35 6.50
C SER A 47 -31.44 -4.11 5.19
N LEU A 48 -31.53 -5.42 5.27
CA LEU A 48 -31.70 -6.31 4.12
C LEU A 48 -33.08 -6.99 4.14
N TYR A 49 -33.80 -6.85 3.05
CA TYR A 49 -35.05 -7.56 2.75
C TYR A 49 -34.71 -8.89 2.09
N LEU A 50 -35.53 -9.93 2.37
CA LEU A 50 -35.38 -11.24 1.72
C LEU A 50 -36.43 -11.37 0.61
N VAL A 51 -36.00 -11.59 -0.61
CA VAL A 51 -36.82 -12.00 -1.74
C VAL A 51 -36.64 -13.49 -1.97
N LYS A 52 -37.62 -14.27 -1.54
CA LYS A 52 -37.65 -15.73 -1.70
C LYS A 52 -38.45 -16.09 -2.93
N THR A 53 -37.81 -16.61 -3.96
CA THR A 53 -38.45 -17.04 -5.20
C THR A 53 -38.50 -18.56 -5.25
N THR A 54 -39.69 -19.14 -5.44
CA THR A 54 -39.89 -20.58 -5.54
C THR A 54 -40.55 -20.95 -6.87
N LEU A 55 -40.04 -21.98 -7.51
CA LEU A 55 -40.64 -22.61 -8.68
C LEU A 55 -41.36 -23.87 -8.21
N VAL A 56 -42.67 -23.96 -8.50
CA VAL A 56 -43.54 -25.03 -8.01
C VAL A 56 -44.30 -25.64 -9.17
N ASP A 57 -44.36 -26.96 -9.24
CA ASP A 57 -45.27 -27.63 -10.15
C ASP A 57 -46.73 -27.38 -9.70
N PRO A 58 -47.55 -26.70 -10.51
CA PRO A 58 -48.89 -26.30 -10.09
C PRO A 58 -49.86 -27.47 -9.97
N LYS A 59 -49.56 -28.65 -10.49
CA LYS A 59 -50.40 -29.83 -10.39
C LYS A 59 -50.17 -30.63 -9.14
N SER A 60 -48.90 -30.87 -8.81
CA SER A 60 -48.48 -31.68 -7.66
C SER A 60 -48.20 -30.86 -6.41
N GLY A 61 -48.00 -29.54 -6.54
CA GLY A 61 -47.53 -28.69 -5.45
C GLY A 61 -46.05 -28.90 -5.09
N LYS A 62 -45.34 -29.71 -5.88
CA LYS A 62 -43.92 -30.02 -5.61
C LYS A 62 -43.05 -28.80 -5.87
N LEU A 63 -42.19 -28.47 -4.89
CA LEU A 63 -41.13 -27.49 -5.05
C LEU A 63 -40.11 -28.04 -6.05
N LEU A 64 -39.84 -27.30 -7.12
CA LEU A 64 -38.86 -27.63 -8.16
C LEU A 64 -37.52 -26.92 -7.95
N ASP A 65 -37.56 -25.64 -7.55
CA ASP A 65 -36.37 -24.82 -7.28
C ASP A 65 -36.69 -23.68 -6.33
N GLU A 66 -35.67 -23.17 -5.63
CA GLU A 66 -35.77 -22.04 -4.71
C GLU A 66 -34.52 -21.17 -4.80
N LYS A 67 -34.71 -19.86 -4.89
CA LYS A 67 -33.67 -18.85 -4.81
C LYS A 67 -34.00 -17.79 -3.77
N ASN A 68 -33.01 -17.43 -2.98
CA ASN A 68 -33.11 -16.39 -1.97
C ASN A 68 -32.16 -15.25 -2.32
N HIS A 69 -32.69 -14.02 -2.41
CA HIS A 69 -31.89 -12.82 -2.64
C HIS A 69 -32.10 -11.83 -1.49
N LYS A 70 -31.01 -11.31 -0.94
CA LYS A 70 -31.04 -10.20 0.00
C LYS A 70 -30.92 -8.90 -0.78
N VAL A 71 -31.79 -7.92 -0.51
CA VAL A 71 -31.78 -6.62 -1.17
C VAL A 71 -32.01 -5.51 -0.16
N GLY A 72 -31.28 -4.39 -0.28
CA GLY A 72 -31.45 -3.21 0.55
C GLY A 72 -31.92 -2.01 -0.26
N PHE A 73 -32.82 -1.24 0.31
CA PHE A 73 -33.31 0.00 -0.32
C PHE A 73 -32.39 1.16 0.05
N ARG A 74 -31.79 1.80 -0.95
CA ARG A 74 -30.98 3.01 -0.81
C ARG A 74 -31.00 3.80 -2.11
N TRP A 75 -30.60 5.06 -2.03
CA TRP A 75 -30.23 5.88 -3.18
C TRP A 75 -28.96 6.65 -2.85
N PHE A 76 -28.25 7.07 -3.87
CA PHE A 76 -27.02 7.84 -3.73
C PHE A 76 -26.83 8.77 -4.92
N THR A 77 -26.01 9.81 -4.71
CA THR A 77 -25.59 10.74 -5.76
C THR A 77 -24.15 11.11 -5.57
N PHE A 78 -23.46 11.30 -6.68
CA PHE A 78 -22.14 11.91 -6.73
C PHE A 78 -22.28 13.35 -7.26
N ASP A 79 -21.69 14.32 -6.56
CA ASP A 79 -21.71 15.74 -6.90
C ASP A 79 -20.27 16.25 -6.96
N GLY A 80 -19.90 16.86 -8.09
CA GLY A 80 -18.52 17.32 -8.31
C GLY A 80 -18.05 18.37 -7.30
N SER A 81 -18.96 19.19 -6.74
CA SER A 81 -18.67 20.26 -5.80
C SER A 81 -18.93 19.92 -4.33
N LYS A 82 -19.73 18.87 -4.04
CA LYS A 82 -20.16 18.52 -2.68
C LYS A 82 -19.84 17.07 -2.28
N GLY A 83 -19.21 16.30 -3.18
CA GLY A 83 -18.83 14.92 -2.92
C GLY A 83 -19.98 13.93 -3.03
N PHE A 84 -20.02 12.93 -2.18
CA PHE A 84 -20.96 11.81 -2.24
C PHE A 84 -22.07 11.94 -1.21
N PHE A 85 -23.29 11.53 -1.60
CA PHE A 85 -24.48 11.51 -0.76
C PHE A 85 -25.10 10.12 -0.75
N LEU A 86 -25.48 9.65 0.42
CA LEU A 86 -26.21 8.40 0.63
C LEU A 86 -27.53 8.69 1.36
N ASN A 87 -28.66 8.23 0.80
CA ASN A 87 -29.99 8.44 1.37
C ASN A 87 -30.27 9.93 1.68
N GLY A 88 -29.79 10.83 0.80
CA GLY A 88 -29.95 12.27 0.92
C GLY A 88 -29.04 12.98 1.94
N LYS A 89 -28.09 12.28 2.55
CA LYS A 89 -27.14 12.86 3.50
C LYS A 89 -25.74 12.84 2.91
N SER A 90 -24.95 13.92 3.15
CA SER A 90 -23.53 13.95 2.81
C SER A 90 -22.81 12.79 3.50
N TYR A 91 -21.97 12.10 2.75
CA TYR A 91 -21.30 10.89 3.21
C TYR A 91 -19.89 10.81 2.62
N LYS A 92 -18.90 10.47 3.43
CA LYS A 92 -17.51 10.32 2.99
C LYS A 92 -17.18 8.83 2.80
N LEU A 93 -16.75 8.46 1.58
CA LEU A 93 -16.30 7.10 1.29
C LEU A 93 -14.90 6.88 1.87
N ARG A 94 -14.80 5.94 2.83
CA ARG A 94 -13.59 5.60 3.57
C ARG A 94 -13.22 4.15 3.28
N GLY A 95 -12.29 3.93 2.38
CA GLY A 95 -12.08 2.60 1.85
C GLY A 95 -10.63 2.21 1.64
N LEU A 96 -10.50 0.93 1.31
CA LEU A 96 -9.25 0.29 0.91
C LEU A 96 -9.46 -0.44 -0.41
N ASN A 97 -8.39 -0.54 -1.20
CA ASN A 97 -8.31 -1.50 -2.30
C ASN A 97 -8.04 -2.89 -1.74
N ARG A 98 -8.66 -3.91 -2.31
CA ARG A 98 -8.44 -5.30 -1.91
C ARG A 98 -7.93 -6.15 -3.06
N HIS A 99 -6.75 -6.77 -2.87
CA HIS A 99 -6.32 -7.93 -3.62
C HIS A 99 -6.56 -9.20 -2.79
N GLN A 100 -7.06 -10.26 -3.46
CA GLN A 100 -7.23 -11.57 -2.82
C GLN A 100 -5.91 -12.33 -2.91
N ASP A 101 -5.11 -12.29 -1.86
CA ASP A 101 -3.84 -13.01 -1.76
C ASP A 101 -3.56 -13.42 -0.32
N GLN A 102 -3.21 -14.67 -0.08
CA GLN A 102 -2.82 -15.19 1.23
C GLN A 102 -1.90 -16.40 1.09
N ALA A 103 -0.73 -16.33 1.68
CA ALA A 103 0.14 -17.49 1.78
C ALA A 103 -0.49 -18.58 2.70
N PRO A 104 -0.41 -19.88 2.35
CA PRO A 104 0.16 -20.44 1.13
C PRO A 104 -0.83 -20.59 -0.05
N ALA A 105 -2.11 -20.20 0.13
CA ALA A 105 -3.19 -20.43 -0.84
C ALA A 105 -3.08 -19.56 -2.12
N GLY A 106 -2.32 -18.46 -2.06
CA GLY A 106 -2.32 -17.47 -3.14
C GLY A 106 -3.68 -16.81 -3.27
N VAL A 107 -4.27 -16.84 -4.46
CA VAL A 107 -5.60 -16.27 -4.74
C VAL A 107 -6.75 -17.28 -4.61
N ALA A 108 -6.47 -18.55 -4.35
CA ALA A 108 -7.48 -19.59 -4.18
C ALA A 108 -7.98 -19.64 -2.72
N LEU A 109 -8.66 -18.60 -2.31
CA LEU A 109 -9.21 -18.44 -0.98
C LEU A 109 -10.60 -19.05 -0.87
N ASP A 110 -10.96 -19.52 0.32
CA ASP A 110 -12.33 -19.93 0.66
C ASP A 110 -13.18 -18.73 1.12
N ASP A 111 -14.49 -18.94 1.18
CA ASP A 111 -15.45 -17.90 1.59
C ASP A 111 -15.12 -17.31 2.96
N GLU A 112 -14.64 -18.13 3.91
CA GLU A 112 -14.33 -17.64 5.26
C GLU A 112 -13.15 -16.68 5.25
N ALA A 113 -12.13 -16.94 4.42
CA ALA A 113 -11.00 -16.03 4.25
C ALA A 113 -11.45 -14.69 3.63
N HIS A 114 -12.35 -14.74 2.64
CA HIS A 114 -12.97 -13.53 2.07
C HIS A 114 -13.79 -12.76 3.11
N ARG A 115 -14.66 -13.43 3.86
CA ARG A 115 -15.50 -12.83 4.91
C ARG A 115 -14.67 -12.19 6.01
N ARG A 116 -13.59 -12.85 6.43
CA ARG A 116 -12.64 -12.31 7.43
C ARG A 116 -12.00 -11.01 6.97
N ASP A 117 -11.59 -10.90 5.70
CA ASP A 117 -10.98 -9.67 5.18
C ASP A 117 -11.96 -8.50 5.24
N ILE A 118 -13.21 -8.68 4.84
CA ILE A 118 -14.25 -7.64 4.90
C ILE A 118 -14.55 -7.26 6.36
N PHE A 119 -14.60 -8.25 7.27
CA PHE A 119 -14.76 -7.99 8.70
C PHE A 119 -13.62 -7.11 9.25
N LEU A 120 -12.36 -7.42 8.92
CA LEU A 120 -11.20 -6.64 9.35
C LEU A 120 -11.24 -5.21 8.81
N MET A 121 -11.64 -5.03 7.55
CA MET A 121 -11.82 -3.69 6.97
C MET A 121 -12.91 -2.90 7.72
N LYS A 122 -14.04 -3.53 8.04
CA LYS A 122 -15.11 -2.90 8.83
C LYS A 122 -14.64 -2.52 10.24
N GLU A 123 -13.90 -3.39 10.90
CA GLU A 123 -13.29 -3.12 12.22
C GLU A 123 -12.29 -1.95 12.20
N LEU A 124 -11.57 -1.77 11.11
CA LEU A 124 -10.71 -0.61 10.90
C LEU A 124 -11.50 0.71 10.82
N GLY A 125 -12.76 0.65 10.41
CA GLY A 125 -13.65 1.80 10.20
C GLY A 125 -13.95 2.10 8.73
N CYS A 126 -13.67 1.15 7.82
CA CYS A 126 -14.08 1.27 6.43
C CYS A 126 -15.60 1.25 6.30
N ASN A 127 -16.11 2.05 5.37
CA ASN A 127 -17.47 2.03 4.88
C ASN A 127 -17.54 1.84 3.36
N PHE A 128 -16.37 1.66 2.73
CA PHE A 128 -16.19 1.52 1.29
C PHE A 128 -15.05 0.54 0.98
N ILE A 129 -15.17 -0.16 -0.15
CA ILE A 129 -14.15 -1.05 -0.69
C ILE A 129 -14.06 -0.86 -2.21
N ARG A 130 -12.84 -0.85 -2.76
CA ARG A 130 -12.61 -1.06 -4.18
C ARG A 130 -12.09 -2.48 -4.38
N ILE A 131 -12.87 -3.27 -5.11
CA ILE A 131 -12.57 -4.66 -5.47
C ILE A 131 -11.70 -4.63 -6.72
N SER A 132 -10.40 -4.50 -6.54
CA SER A 132 -9.43 -4.25 -7.63
C SER A 132 -8.67 -5.52 -7.98
N HIS A 133 -8.36 -5.79 -9.26
CA HIS A 133 -8.83 -5.09 -10.49
C HIS A 133 -9.68 -6.06 -11.33
N PHE A 134 -10.50 -6.87 -10.70
CA PHE A 134 -11.35 -7.90 -11.30
C PHE A 134 -12.46 -8.29 -10.34
N PRO A 135 -13.60 -8.82 -10.82
CA PRO A 135 -14.62 -9.40 -9.95
C PRO A 135 -14.01 -10.49 -9.07
N GLN A 136 -14.31 -10.43 -7.78
CA GLN A 136 -13.85 -11.41 -6.81
C GLN A 136 -15.02 -12.29 -6.36
N ASP A 137 -14.79 -13.17 -5.39
CA ASP A 137 -15.77 -14.12 -4.89
C ASP A 137 -17.06 -13.43 -4.36
N ASP A 138 -18.22 -14.04 -4.59
CA ASP A 138 -19.54 -13.52 -4.17
C ASP A 138 -19.62 -13.28 -2.66
N ALA A 139 -18.90 -14.07 -1.85
CA ALA A 139 -18.85 -13.92 -0.40
C ALA A 139 -18.40 -12.52 0.03
N ILE A 140 -17.62 -11.81 -0.80
CA ILE A 140 -17.17 -10.45 -0.53
C ILE A 140 -18.36 -9.47 -0.56
N LEU A 141 -19.14 -9.51 -1.63
CA LEU A 141 -20.30 -8.63 -1.77
C LEU A 141 -21.41 -8.97 -0.78
N GLU A 142 -21.62 -10.27 -0.51
CA GLU A 142 -22.54 -10.70 0.56
C GLU A 142 -22.14 -10.09 1.91
N MET A 143 -20.87 -10.15 2.28
CA MET A 143 -20.37 -9.55 3.53
C MET A 143 -20.44 -8.03 3.50
N CYS A 144 -20.21 -7.39 2.34
CA CYS A 144 -20.38 -5.94 2.20
C CYS A 144 -21.84 -5.54 2.42
N ASP A 145 -22.80 -6.31 1.89
CA ASP A 145 -24.22 -6.09 2.13
C ASP A 145 -24.61 -6.25 3.60
N GLU A 146 -24.09 -7.29 4.26
CA GLU A 146 -24.41 -7.65 5.65
C GLU A 146 -23.75 -6.72 6.69
N LEU A 147 -22.48 -6.36 6.49
CA LEU A 147 -21.73 -5.51 7.41
C LEU A 147 -21.85 -4.01 7.11
N GLY A 148 -22.38 -3.67 5.94
CA GLY A 148 -22.50 -2.29 5.50
C GLY A 148 -21.16 -1.71 5.03
N LEU A 149 -20.69 -2.13 3.86
CA LEU A 149 -19.64 -1.48 3.09
C LEU A 149 -20.19 -1.17 1.70
N LEU A 150 -19.98 0.04 1.22
CA LEU A 150 -20.25 0.40 -0.18
C LEU A 150 -19.15 -0.18 -1.06
N ALA A 151 -19.44 -0.58 -2.28
CA ALA A 151 -18.49 -1.27 -3.14
C ALA A 151 -18.36 -0.63 -4.52
N TRP A 152 -17.13 -0.56 -5.00
CA TRP A 152 -16.73 -0.37 -6.37
C TRP A 152 -16.18 -1.69 -6.91
N GLU A 153 -16.84 -2.26 -7.89
CA GLU A 153 -16.40 -3.46 -8.59
C GLU A 153 -16.02 -3.15 -10.02
N GLU A 154 -15.02 -3.83 -10.59
CA GLU A 154 -14.49 -3.53 -11.93
C GLU A 154 -14.04 -4.78 -12.68
N ILE A 155 -14.07 -4.70 -14.04
CA ILE A 155 -13.51 -5.73 -14.92
C ILE A 155 -12.02 -5.48 -15.19
N PRO A 156 -11.20 -6.52 -15.52
CA PRO A 156 -9.74 -6.47 -15.53
C PRO A 156 -9.16 -5.83 -16.81
N ILE A 157 -9.42 -4.56 -17.08
CA ILE A 157 -8.77 -3.81 -18.17
C ILE A 157 -7.75 -2.87 -17.53
N ILE A 158 -6.46 -3.24 -17.60
CA ILE A 158 -5.39 -2.59 -16.83
C ILE A 158 -4.25 -2.15 -17.77
N ASN A 159 -3.72 -0.94 -17.57
CA ASN A 159 -2.51 -0.37 -18.15
C ASN A 159 -2.58 -0.05 -19.66
N ILE A 160 -3.22 -0.85 -20.49
CA ILE A 160 -3.33 -0.66 -21.93
C ILE A 160 -4.47 -1.51 -22.52
N VAL A 161 -5.13 -1.00 -23.57
CA VAL A 161 -6.01 -1.81 -24.41
C VAL A 161 -5.16 -2.52 -25.47
N PRO A 162 -5.01 -3.84 -25.45
CA PRO A 162 -4.23 -4.58 -26.43
C PRO A 162 -4.92 -4.61 -27.80
N ASN A 163 -4.13 -4.72 -28.87
CA ASN A 163 -4.65 -4.92 -30.22
C ASN A 163 -4.80 -6.43 -30.51
N THR A 164 -5.77 -7.08 -29.85
CA THR A 164 -6.01 -8.52 -29.97
C THR A 164 -7.42 -8.77 -30.49
N PRO A 165 -7.60 -9.58 -31.55
CA PRO A 165 -8.94 -9.92 -32.04
C PRO A 165 -9.83 -10.50 -30.94
N GLY A 166 -11.08 -10.03 -30.89
CA GLY A 166 -12.07 -10.48 -29.90
C GLY A 166 -11.90 -9.91 -28.49
N TYR A 167 -10.89 -9.08 -28.25
CA TYR A 167 -10.67 -8.48 -26.93
C TYR A 167 -11.84 -7.60 -26.48
N ASP A 168 -12.33 -6.73 -27.36
CA ASP A 168 -13.42 -5.80 -27.07
C ASP A 168 -14.73 -6.54 -26.78
N ASP A 169 -15.03 -7.62 -27.55
CA ASP A 169 -16.20 -8.47 -27.33
C ASP A 169 -16.13 -9.21 -26.00
N ASN A 170 -14.93 -9.67 -25.62
CA ASN A 170 -14.72 -10.31 -24.32
C ASN A 170 -14.85 -9.31 -23.17
N CYS A 171 -14.38 -8.07 -23.34
CA CYS A 171 -14.57 -7.03 -22.32
C CYS A 171 -16.05 -6.69 -22.12
N GLU A 172 -16.82 -6.56 -23.21
CA GLU A 172 -18.28 -6.36 -23.12
C GLU A 172 -18.95 -7.53 -22.44
N TYR A 173 -18.62 -8.78 -22.82
CA TYR A 173 -19.16 -9.98 -22.20
C TYR A 173 -18.91 -9.98 -20.67
N ASN A 174 -17.67 -9.75 -20.26
CA ASN A 174 -17.30 -9.69 -18.84
C ASN A 174 -18.06 -8.60 -18.07
N LEU A 175 -18.23 -7.42 -18.67
CA LEU A 175 -18.96 -6.32 -18.03
C LEU A 175 -20.44 -6.67 -17.83
N ARG A 176 -21.09 -7.22 -18.87
CA ARG A 176 -22.50 -7.68 -18.77
C ARG A 176 -22.65 -8.79 -17.74
N GLU A 177 -21.73 -9.76 -17.74
CA GLU A 177 -21.76 -10.88 -16.79
C GLU A 177 -21.61 -10.37 -15.35
N MET A 178 -20.61 -9.53 -15.05
CA MET A 178 -20.41 -8.93 -13.74
C MET A 178 -21.64 -8.17 -13.25
N ILE A 179 -22.21 -7.28 -14.08
CA ILE A 179 -23.38 -6.50 -13.71
C ILE A 179 -24.59 -7.42 -13.42
N ARG A 180 -24.85 -8.39 -14.29
CA ARG A 180 -26.02 -9.28 -14.15
C ARG A 180 -25.92 -10.23 -12.95
N GLN A 181 -24.72 -10.73 -12.63
CA GLN A 181 -24.48 -11.57 -11.46
C GLN A 181 -24.65 -10.77 -10.16
N HIS A 182 -24.12 -9.55 -10.11
CA HIS A 182 -24.02 -8.78 -8.88
C HIS A 182 -25.04 -7.64 -8.77
N TYR A 183 -26.03 -7.57 -9.67
CA TYR A 183 -27.05 -6.52 -9.72
C TYR A 183 -27.79 -6.32 -8.40
N ASN A 184 -28.12 -7.40 -7.69
CA ASN A 184 -28.92 -7.36 -6.47
C ASN A 184 -28.15 -6.91 -5.21
N HIS A 185 -26.80 -6.81 -5.27
CA HIS A 185 -26.01 -6.37 -4.13
C HIS A 185 -26.24 -4.89 -3.82
N SER A 186 -26.70 -4.64 -2.59
CA SER A 186 -27.00 -3.29 -2.11
C SER A 186 -25.75 -2.47 -1.88
N SER A 187 -24.64 -3.11 -1.59
CA SER A 187 -23.31 -2.52 -1.40
C SER A 187 -22.78 -1.86 -2.66
N VAL A 188 -23.00 -2.43 -3.83
CA VAL A 188 -22.43 -1.92 -5.09
C VAL A 188 -23.03 -0.58 -5.47
N ILE A 189 -22.19 0.45 -5.60
CA ILE A 189 -22.57 1.82 -6.00
C ILE A 189 -21.93 2.24 -7.32
N THR A 190 -20.82 1.61 -7.73
CA THR A 190 -20.13 1.91 -8.98
C THR A 190 -19.67 0.65 -9.69
N TRP A 191 -19.80 0.66 -11.04
CA TRP A 191 -19.23 -0.32 -11.94
C TRP A 191 -18.02 0.26 -12.67
N GLY A 192 -16.85 -0.39 -12.52
CA GLY A 192 -15.62 0.02 -13.15
C GLY A 192 -15.23 -0.83 -14.35
N TYR A 193 -14.50 -0.25 -15.33
CA TYR A 193 -14.08 -1.02 -16.49
C TYR A 193 -12.66 -0.74 -16.99
N MET A 194 -11.94 0.26 -16.47
CA MET A 194 -10.54 0.53 -16.85
C MET A 194 -9.75 1.08 -15.67
N ASN A 195 -8.52 0.57 -15.51
CA ASN A 195 -7.55 1.09 -14.55
C ASN A 195 -6.25 1.48 -15.24
N GLU A 196 -5.79 2.73 -15.05
CA GLU A 196 -4.51 3.26 -15.54
C GLU A 196 -4.23 2.96 -17.01
N ILE A 197 -5.24 2.98 -17.84
CA ILE A 197 -5.24 2.44 -19.21
C ILE A 197 -4.22 3.07 -20.16
N LEU A 198 -3.62 4.20 -19.77
CA LEU A 198 -2.54 4.85 -20.53
C LEU A 198 -1.14 4.61 -19.93
N LEU A 199 -1.03 3.88 -18.83
CA LEU A 199 0.24 3.74 -18.10
C LEU A 199 1.36 3.12 -18.95
N THR A 200 1.02 2.18 -19.83
CA THR A 200 1.97 1.53 -20.73
C THR A 200 1.73 1.88 -22.20
N ALA A 201 0.92 2.88 -22.47
CA ALA A 201 0.66 3.35 -23.84
C ALA A 201 1.94 3.87 -24.51
N PRO A 202 2.03 3.78 -25.84
CA PRO A 202 3.09 4.43 -26.60
C PRO A 202 3.15 5.92 -26.29
N SER A 203 4.35 6.49 -26.30
CA SER A 203 4.53 7.93 -26.09
C SER A 203 3.82 8.75 -27.16
N ILE A 204 3.26 9.90 -26.77
CA ILE A 204 2.67 10.87 -27.68
C ILE A 204 3.71 11.24 -28.77
N GLY A 205 3.26 11.27 -30.03
CA GLY A 205 4.12 11.52 -31.19
C GLY A 205 4.75 10.28 -31.79
N LYS A 206 4.62 9.10 -31.18
CA LYS A 206 4.96 7.82 -31.82
C LYS A 206 3.82 7.39 -32.76
N PRO A 207 4.14 6.71 -33.93
CA PRO A 207 3.11 6.25 -34.85
C PRO A 207 2.02 5.39 -34.19
N GLU A 208 2.39 4.56 -33.21
CA GLU A 208 1.49 3.64 -32.52
C GLU A 208 0.53 4.34 -31.53
N TRP A 209 0.85 5.59 -31.15
CA TRP A 209 0.03 6.35 -30.19
C TRP A 209 -1.39 6.60 -30.70
N LEU A 210 -1.55 7.04 -31.96
CA LEU A 210 -2.87 7.35 -32.49
C LEU A 210 -3.78 6.13 -32.52
N ALA A 211 -3.27 4.98 -32.97
CA ALA A 211 -4.03 3.73 -32.96
C ALA A 211 -4.35 3.22 -31.56
N CYS A 212 -3.44 3.39 -30.59
CA CYS A 212 -3.67 3.04 -29.19
C CYS A 212 -4.78 3.93 -28.59
N LYS A 213 -4.68 5.24 -28.78
CA LYS A 213 -5.69 6.21 -28.33
C LYS A 213 -7.07 5.88 -28.91
N GLU A 214 -7.17 5.67 -30.22
CA GLU A 214 -8.44 5.40 -30.88
C GLU A 214 -9.10 4.12 -30.34
N ARG A 215 -8.35 3.01 -30.22
CA ARG A 215 -8.87 1.77 -29.61
C ARG A 215 -9.36 1.99 -28.20
N THR A 216 -8.57 2.70 -27.39
CA THR A 216 -8.92 2.94 -25.98
C THR A 216 -10.22 3.75 -25.85
N VAL A 217 -10.36 4.83 -26.63
CA VAL A 217 -11.56 5.67 -26.60
C VAL A 217 -12.79 4.90 -27.12
N ASN A 218 -12.64 4.17 -28.24
CA ASN A 218 -13.75 3.40 -28.82
C ASN A 218 -14.23 2.30 -27.86
N LEU A 219 -13.32 1.57 -27.21
CA LEU A 219 -13.69 0.56 -26.22
C LEU A 219 -14.36 1.20 -25.00
N ALA A 220 -13.84 2.32 -24.48
CA ALA A 220 -14.43 3.02 -23.36
C ALA A 220 -15.88 3.47 -23.67
N GLN A 221 -16.13 4.06 -24.86
CA GLN A 221 -17.47 4.46 -25.31
C GLN A 221 -18.42 3.26 -25.43
N ARG A 222 -17.92 2.13 -25.96
CA ARG A 222 -18.70 0.89 -26.08
C ARG A 222 -19.10 0.37 -24.70
N LEU A 223 -18.14 0.29 -23.76
CA LEU A 223 -18.38 -0.22 -22.40
C LEU A 223 -19.30 0.71 -21.59
N GLU A 224 -19.17 2.02 -21.73
CA GLU A 224 -20.07 2.98 -21.09
C GLU A 224 -21.52 2.79 -21.59
N ALA A 225 -21.72 2.62 -22.90
CA ALA A 225 -23.05 2.35 -23.47
C ALA A 225 -23.64 1.04 -22.91
N VAL A 226 -22.85 -0.02 -22.83
CA VAL A 226 -23.25 -1.31 -22.26
C VAL A 226 -23.63 -1.17 -20.78
N LEU A 227 -22.83 -0.44 -20.00
CA LEU A 227 -23.12 -0.23 -18.58
C LEU A 227 -24.46 0.50 -18.39
N LYS A 228 -24.71 1.55 -19.15
CA LYS A 228 -25.97 2.30 -19.09
C LYS A 228 -27.19 1.50 -19.57
N GLU A 229 -26.97 0.54 -20.49
CA GLU A 229 -28.01 -0.41 -20.91
C GLU A 229 -28.34 -1.41 -19.79
N GLU A 230 -27.33 -2.01 -19.14
CA GLU A 230 -27.51 -3.05 -18.13
C GLU A 230 -27.95 -2.47 -16.77
N ASP A 231 -27.39 -1.32 -16.36
CA ASP A 231 -27.71 -0.68 -15.09
C ASP A 231 -27.64 0.86 -15.16
N PRO A 232 -28.71 1.53 -15.55
CA PRO A 232 -28.75 3.00 -15.58
C PRO A 232 -28.79 3.64 -14.18
N GLY A 233 -28.95 2.85 -13.12
CA GLY A 233 -29.11 3.33 -11.74
C GLY A 233 -27.82 3.49 -10.96
N ARG A 234 -26.75 2.80 -11.38
CA ARG A 234 -25.44 2.91 -10.74
C ARG A 234 -24.47 3.73 -11.58
N ALA A 235 -23.52 4.35 -10.88
CA ALA A 235 -22.51 5.19 -11.52
C ALA A 235 -21.44 4.36 -12.22
N SER A 236 -21.02 4.81 -13.40
CA SER A 236 -19.81 4.31 -14.06
C SER A 236 -18.57 4.97 -13.49
N VAL A 237 -17.45 4.23 -13.48
CA VAL A 237 -16.18 4.74 -12.95
C VAL A 237 -14.97 4.17 -13.71
N MET A 238 -13.95 4.98 -13.90
CA MET A 238 -12.61 4.55 -14.33
C MET A 238 -11.56 5.11 -13.39
N ALA A 239 -10.48 4.36 -13.17
CA ALA A 239 -9.33 4.84 -12.41
C ALA A 239 -8.24 5.36 -13.35
N PHE A 240 -7.88 6.63 -13.20
CA PHE A 240 -6.86 7.33 -13.99
C PHE A 240 -5.55 7.45 -13.20
N ASN A 241 -4.42 7.33 -13.88
CA ASN A 241 -3.16 7.75 -13.28
C ASN A 241 -2.98 9.28 -13.37
N MET A 242 -1.95 9.82 -12.75
CA MET A 242 -1.67 11.25 -12.56
C MET A 242 -1.43 12.06 -13.84
N THR A 243 -2.26 11.91 -14.89
CA THR A 243 -2.14 12.68 -16.12
C THR A 243 -3.47 13.25 -16.58
N ASN A 244 -3.48 14.51 -17.00
CA ASN A 244 -4.64 15.15 -17.61
C ASN A 244 -5.01 14.59 -18.99
N LEU A 245 -4.14 13.77 -19.57
CA LEU A 245 -4.34 13.21 -20.91
C LEU A 245 -5.67 12.47 -21.04
N TYR A 246 -6.16 11.84 -19.99
CA TYR A 246 -7.47 11.17 -19.97
C TYR A 246 -8.61 12.12 -20.34
N ASN A 247 -8.63 13.31 -19.74
CA ASN A 247 -9.64 14.33 -20.04
C ASN A 247 -9.46 14.88 -21.47
N GLU A 248 -8.23 15.10 -21.89
CA GLU A 248 -7.89 15.67 -23.21
C GLU A 248 -8.28 14.75 -24.38
N ILE A 249 -8.27 13.44 -24.17
CA ILE A 249 -8.63 12.46 -25.22
C ILE A 249 -10.08 11.97 -25.12
N GLY A 250 -10.88 12.50 -24.19
CA GLY A 250 -12.31 12.20 -24.07
C GLY A 250 -12.63 10.91 -23.30
N LEU A 251 -11.76 10.49 -22.38
CA LEU A 251 -12.04 9.36 -21.46
C LEU A 251 -12.78 9.78 -20.19
N ASN A 252 -13.04 11.06 -19.98
CA ASN A 252 -13.86 11.59 -18.88
C ASN A 252 -15.37 11.42 -19.11
N LEU A 253 -15.76 10.35 -19.80
CA LEU A 253 -17.16 10.03 -20.14
C LEU A 253 -17.93 9.33 -19.01
N VAL A 254 -17.21 8.90 -17.96
CA VAL A 254 -17.79 8.23 -16.80
C VAL A 254 -18.45 9.21 -15.82
N ASP A 255 -19.39 8.70 -15.01
CA ASP A 255 -20.07 9.51 -14.00
C ASP A 255 -19.13 9.96 -12.88
N VAL A 256 -18.14 9.13 -12.52
CA VAL A 256 -17.18 9.38 -11.46
C VAL A 256 -15.78 9.06 -11.94
N VAL A 257 -14.81 9.93 -11.63
CA VAL A 257 -13.40 9.65 -11.92
C VAL A 257 -12.68 9.21 -10.65
N GLY A 258 -12.05 8.04 -10.72
CA GLY A 258 -11.07 7.60 -9.74
C GLY A 258 -9.68 8.12 -10.12
N TRP A 259 -8.94 8.65 -9.15
CA TRP A 259 -7.56 9.11 -9.36
C TRP A 259 -6.58 8.29 -8.54
N ASN A 260 -5.62 7.66 -9.23
CA ASN A 260 -4.48 6.97 -8.63
C ASN A 260 -3.34 7.97 -8.46
N LEU A 261 -3.13 8.45 -7.23
CA LEU A 261 -2.23 9.56 -6.92
C LEU A 261 -1.10 9.13 -5.99
N TYR A 262 0.14 9.26 -6.46
CA TYR A 262 1.33 8.82 -5.74
C TYR A 262 2.39 9.91 -5.60
N HIS A 263 1.97 11.18 -5.42
CA HIS A 263 2.88 12.30 -5.14
C HIS A 263 3.66 12.04 -3.85
N GLY A 264 4.96 12.21 -3.89
CA GLY A 264 5.83 11.87 -2.78
C GLY A 264 6.20 10.38 -2.68
N TRP A 265 5.71 9.54 -3.61
CA TRP A 265 6.18 8.16 -3.74
C TRP A 265 6.77 7.90 -5.13
N TYR A 266 5.95 7.83 -6.19
CA TYR A 266 6.45 7.59 -7.55
C TYR A 266 6.86 8.87 -8.27
N VAL A 267 6.23 9.99 -7.96
CA VAL A 267 6.43 11.28 -8.62
C VAL A 267 6.42 12.41 -7.60
N ASP A 268 6.98 13.55 -7.97
CA ASP A 268 6.90 14.84 -7.28
C ASP A 268 7.26 14.79 -5.77
N LYS A 269 6.75 15.77 -5.03
CA LYS A 269 6.90 15.86 -3.58
C LYS A 269 5.56 15.61 -2.91
N LEU A 270 5.60 15.13 -1.68
CA LEU A 270 4.41 14.85 -0.88
C LEU A 270 3.43 16.04 -0.82
N LYS A 271 3.94 17.27 -0.65
CA LYS A 271 3.15 18.50 -0.60
C LYS A 271 2.42 18.84 -1.90
N ASP A 272 2.82 18.26 -3.04
CA ASP A 272 2.24 18.60 -4.34
C ASP A 272 0.89 17.88 -4.57
N PHE A 273 0.55 16.90 -3.72
CA PHE A 273 -0.73 16.19 -3.75
C PHE A 273 -1.94 17.13 -3.62
N ASN A 274 -1.94 17.99 -2.59
CA ASN A 274 -3.06 18.88 -2.33
C ASN A 274 -3.27 19.84 -3.50
N ALA A 275 -2.19 20.47 -3.96
CA ALA A 275 -2.23 21.42 -5.09
C ALA A 275 -2.71 20.76 -6.38
N TRP A 276 -2.34 19.50 -6.60
CA TRP A 276 -2.79 18.72 -7.75
C TRP A 276 -4.31 18.47 -7.70
N CYS A 277 -4.83 18.05 -6.56
CA CYS A 277 -6.27 17.83 -6.37
C CYS A 277 -7.07 19.12 -6.56
N GLU A 278 -6.62 20.23 -5.97
CA GLU A 278 -7.23 21.56 -6.11
C GLU A 278 -7.23 22.05 -7.57
N ASP A 279 -6.13 21.80 -8.31
CA ASP A 279 -6.05 22.16 -9.74
C ASP A 279 -7.03 21.34 -10.59
N GLN A 280 -7.16 20.02 -10.33
CA GLN A 280 -8.14 19.17 -11.01
C GLN A 280 -9.57 19.63 -10.75
N HIS A 281 -9.94 19.86 -9.50
CA HIS A 281 -11.27 20.36 -9.16
C HIS A 281 -11.57 21.72 -9.78
N ARG A 282 -10.61 22.63 -9.81
CA ARG A 282 -10.75 23.94 -10.46
C ARG A 282 -10.97 23.83 -11.98
N ARG A 283 -10.31 22.87 -12.65
CA ARG A 283 -10.46 22.63 -14.10
C ARG A 283 -11.77 21.93 -14.45
N TYR A 284 -12.19 21.02 -13.60
CA TYR A 284 -13.35 20.13 -13.83
C TYR A 284 -14.27 20.13 -12.60
N PRO A 285 -14.91 21.28 -12.27
CA PRO A 285 -15.65 21.43 -11.00
C PRO A 285 -16.90 20.55 -10.90
N ASP A 286 -17.46 20.15 -12.03
CA ASP A 286 -18.67 19.30 -12.09
C ASP A 286 -18.34 17.80 -12.12
N GLN A 287 -17.05 17.42 -12.16
CA GLN A 287 -16.62 16.02 -12.22
C GLN A 287 -16.42 15.47 -10.82
N PRO A 288 -17.27 14.52 -10.37
CA PRO A 288 -17.09 13.85 -9.09
C PRO A 288 -15.80 13.05 -9.08
N MET A 289 -15.06 13.08 -7.95
CA MET A 289 -13.81 12.33 -7.85
C MET A 289 -13.72 11.47 -6.58
N ILE A 290 -13.05 10.33 -6.74
CA ILE A 290 -12.57 9.46 -5.67
C ILE A 290 -11.04 9.37 -5.80
N ILE A 291 -10.31 9.46 -4.69
CA ILE A 291 -8.88 9.11 -4.70
C ILE A 291 -8.79 7.58 -4.62
N SER A 292 -8.70 6.95 -5.79
CA SER A 292 -8.89 5.49 -5.94
C SER A 292 -7.66 4.67 -5.57
N GLU A 293 -6.45 5.26 -5.66
CA GLU A 293 -5.22 4.66 -5.15
C GLU A 293 -4.26 5.72 -4.64
N TRP A 294 -3.63 5.45 -3.51
CA TRP A 294 -2.56 6.22 -2.89
C TRP A 294 -1.88 5.37 -1.82
N GLY A 295 -0.58 5.50 -1.65
CA GLY A 295 0.14 4.71 -0.67
C GLY A 295 1.65 4.70 -0.89
N ALA A 296 2.40 4.41 0.17
CA ALA A 296 3.83 4.23 0.18
C ALA A 296 4.20 2.83 0.69
N GLY A 297 5.24 2.22 0.12
CA GLY A 297 5.74 0.92 0.55
C GLY A 297 6.49 1.01 1.88
N SER A 298 6.43 -0.07 2.68
CA SER A 298 7.19 -0.18 3.93
C SER A 298 7.64 -1.61 4.20
N ASP A 299 8.79 -1.74 4.82
CA ASP A 299 9.40 -2.99 5.23
C ASP A 299 9.72 -2.91 6.73
N LYS A 300 9.21 -3.86 7.53
CA LYS A 300 9.37 -3.86 9.00
C LYS A 300 10.83 -3.88 9.48
N ARG A 301 11.77 -4.23 8.61
CA ARG A 301 13.21 -4.27 8.91
C ARG A 301 13.89 -2.92 8.70
N LEU A 302 13.20 -1.96 8.05
CA LEU A 302 13.74 -0.64 7.68
C LEU A 302 13.08 0.47 8.49
N HIS A 303 13.92 1.23 9.21
CA HIS A 303 13.47 2.35 10.04
C HIS A 303 14.31 3.60 9.77
N SER A 304 13.70 4.77 9.84
CA SER A 304 14.40 6.03 9.59
C SER A 304 13.87 7.16 10.48
N THR A 305 14.78 7.94 11.03
CA THR A 305 14.43 9.20 11.71
C THR A 305 14.13 10.33 10.72
N GLN A 306 14.49 10.15 9.44
CA GLN A 306 14.30 11.10 8.34
C GLN A 306 13.89 10.34 7.08
N GLY A 307 12.69 9.74 7.12
CA GLY A 307 12.16 8.93 6.03
C GLY A 307 11.99 9.72 4.73
N ARG A 308 12.19 9.05 3.60
CA ARG A 308 12.05 9.61 2.25
C ARG A 308 11.45 8.58 1.29
N ALA A 309 10.95 9.05 0.16
CA ALA A 309 10.43 8.18 -0.88
C ALA A 309 11.42 7.07 -1.26
N PHE A 310 10.92 5.85 -1.41
CA PHE A 310 11.67 4.63 -1.76
C PHE A 310 12.74 4.18 -0.75
N ASP A 311 12.73 4.69 0.48
CA ASP A 311 13.57 4.11 1.54
C ASP A 311 12.87 2.93 2.25
N PHE A 312 11.59 2.74 1.97
CA PHE A 312 10.73 1.69 2.53
C PHE A 312 10.67 1.66 4.06
N SER A 313 11.05 2.76 4.72
CA SER A 313 10.93 2.85 6.17
C SER A 313 9.47 2.91 6.61
N ILE A 314 9.17 2.29 7.75
CA ILE A 314 7.84 2.37 8.39
C ILE A 314 7.46 3.82 8.65
N GLU A 315 8.42 4.65 9.06
CA GLU A 315 8.19 6.06 9.42
C GLU A 315 7.86 6.92 8.18
N TYR A 316 8.37 6.57 6.99
CA TYR A 316 7.97 7.28 5.78
C TYR A 316 6.54 6.92 5.36
N GLN A 317 6.12 5.66 5.45
CA GLN A 317 4.73 5.28 5.20
C GLN A 317 3.79 6.03 6.15
N GLN A 318 4.14 6.17 7.43
CA GLN A 318 3.39 6.96 8.40
C GLN A 318 3.27 8.42 7.96
N THR A 319 4.39 9.08 7.65
CA THR A 319 4.42 10.48 7.21
C THR A 319 3.59 10.70 5.94
N TYR A 320 3.67 9.77 4.99
CA TYR A 320 2.90 9.81 3.75
C TYR A 320 1.39 9.79 4.02
N ILE A 321 0.93 8.86 4.83
CA ILE A 321 -0.48 8.69 5.16
C ILE A 321 -1.00 9.85 6.02
N GLU A 322 -0.21 10.32 6.99
CA GLU A 322 -0.52 11.47 7.83
C GLU A 322 -0.66 12.78 7.03
N HIS A 323 -0.08 12.87 5.84
CA HIS A 323 -0.28 14.00 4.93
C HIS A 323 -1.55 13.86 4.09
N TYR A 324 -1.80 12.70 3.49
CA TYR A 324 -2.90 12.50 2.55
C TYR A 324 -4.26 12.43 3.24
N LEU A 325 -4.38 11.59 4.27
CA LEU A 325 -5.69 11.25 4.85
C LEU A 325 -6.44 12.46 5.43
N PRO A 326 -5.80 13.38 6.19
CA PRO A 326 -6.50 14.58 6.69
C PRO A 326 -7.00 15.49 5.57
N PHE A 327 -6.27 15.66 4.48
CA PHE A 327 -6.70 16.46 3.35
C PHE A 327 -7.95 15.84 2.69
N ILE A 328 -7.93 14.54 2.44
CA ILE A 328 -9.08 13.81 1.84
C ILE A 328 -10.32 13.92 2.75
N GLU A 329 -10.15 13.69 4.05
CA GLU A 329 -11.26 13.74 5.02
C GLU A 329 -11.89 15.12 5.14
N ASN A 330 -11.08 16.19 5.08
CA ASN A 330 -11.54 17.58 5.29
C ASN A 330 -11.95 18.28 3.99
N THR A 331 -11.74 17.69 2.81
CA THR A 331 -12.11 18.26 1.52
C THR A 331 -13.47 17.75 1.07
N GLU A 332 -14.49 18.61 1.13
CA GLU A 332 -15.90 18.23 0.91
C GLU A 332 -16.14 17.63 -0.49
N TRP A 333 -15.62 18.25 -1.53
CA TRP A 333 -15.82 17.85 -2.91
C TRP A 333 -15.11 16.54 -3.31
N ILE A 334 -14.17 16.02 -2.52
CA ILE A 334 -13.64 14.66 -2.68
C ILE A 334 -14.65 13.69 -2.11
N SER A 335 -15.24 12.83 -2.96
CA SER A 335 -16.24 11.84 -2.54
C SER A 335 -15.70 10.85 -1.51
N GLY A 336 -14.41 10.54 -1.57
CA GLY A 336 -13.71 9.69 -0.63
C GLY A 336 -12.44 9.09 -1.20
N CYS A 337 -11.97 8.00 -0.58
CA CYS A 337 -10.76 7.34 -1.02
C CYS A 337 -10.79 5.82 -0.84
N ALA A 338 -9.89 5.14 -1.59
CA ALA A 338 -9.50 3.77 -1.35
C ALA A 338 -7.96 3.69 -1.27
N TYR A 339 -7.41 3.41 -0.09
CA TYR A 339 -5.96 3.29 0.10
C TYR A 339 -5.41 2.05 -0.62
N TRP A 340 -4.24 2.16 -1.25
CA TRP A 340 -3.54 1.05 -1.87
C TRP A 340 -2.43 0.51 -0.96
N ASN A 341 -2.63 -0.60 -0.27
CA ASN A 341 -3.65 -1.61 -0.36
C ASN A 341 -4.09 -2.09 1.04
N PHE A 342 -5.10 -2.93 1.17
CA PHE A 342 -5.47 -3.56 2.43
C PHE A 342 -4.31 -4.35 3.02
N ILE A 343 -3.68 -5.21 2.21
CA ILE A 343 -2.59 -6.10 2.62
C ILE A 343 -1.35 -5.91 1.74
N ASP A 344 -0.20 -6.32 2.25
CA ASP A 344 0.93 -6.65 1.41
C ASP A 344 0.58 -7.91 0.60
N PHE A 345 0.83 -7.90 -0.71
CA PHE A 345 0.44 -9.01 -1.58
C PHE A 345 1.52 -9.35 -2.60
N ASN A 346 1.48 -10.60 -3.10
CA ASN A 346 2.49 -11.13 -4.00
C ASN A 346 2.26 -10.66 -5.44
N VAL A 347 3.32 -10.20 -6.08
CA VAL A 347 3.36 -9.80 -7.50
C VAL A 347 4.66 -10.28 -8.10
N ALA A 348 4.63 -11.29 -8.95
CA ALA A 348 5.81 -11.98 -9.48
C ALA A 348 6.86 -11.04 -10.10
N ALA A 349 6.44 -9.98 -10.76
CA ALA A 349 7.32 -9.01 -11.44
C ALA A 349 7.77 -7.84 -10.54
N ARG A 350 7.25 -7.75 -9.30
CA ARG A 350 7.51 -6.60 -8.44
C ARG A 350 8.92 -6.60 -7.86
N GLN A 351 9.58 -5.44 -7.93
CA GLN A 351 10.90 -5.21 -7.37
C GLN A 351 10.82 -4.06 -6.37
N GLU A 352 10.96 -4.38 -5.08
CA GLU A 352 10.94 -3.45 -3.94
C GLU A 352 11.92 -3.94 -2.87
N SER A 353 11.88 -3.42 -1.63
CA SER A 353 12.73 -3.91 -0.54
C SER A 353 12.51 -5.39 -0.23
N MET A 354 11.27 -5.86 -0.40
CA MET A 354 10.91 -7.28 -0.40
C MET A 354 10.62 -7.71 -1.84
N PRO A 355 11.45 -8.56 -2.45
CA PRO A 355 11.22 -9.00 -3.83
C PRO A 355 9.87 -9.69 -4.00
N ARG A 356 9.20 -9.39 -5.12
CA ARG A 356 7.91 -9.99 -5.52
C ARG A 356 6.76 -9.70 -4.58
N VAL A 357 6.86 -8.67 -3.75
CA VAL A 357 5.80 -8.21 -2.86
C VAL A 357 5.50 -6.75 -3.13
N ASN A 358 4.23 -6.42 -3.30
CA ASN A 358 3.77 -5.04 -3.17
C ASN A 358 3.53 -4.77 -1.69
N ASN A 359 4.44 -4.03 -1.05
CA ASN A 359 4.47 -3.84 0.40
C ASN A 359 3.82 -2.53 0.89
N LYS A 360 2.81 -2.05 0.13
CA LYS A 360 2.03 -0.86 0.52
C LYS A 360 0.86 -1.14 1.44
N GLY A 361 0.66 -2.41 1.84
CA GLY A 361 -0.45 -2.80 2.71
C GLY A 361 -0.53 -2.02 4.02
N LEU A 362 -1.74 -1.84 4.54
CA LEU A 362 -1.98 -1.47 5.94
C LEU A 362 -1.80 -2.67 6.88
N ALA A 363 -1.91 -3.87 6.35
CA ALA A 363 -1.57 -5.11 7.03
C ALA A 363 -0.54 -5.89 6.20
N TYR A 364 0.22 -6.74 6.88
CA TYR A 364 1.05 -7.75 6.23
C TYR A 364 0.17 -8.82 5.55
N ASN A 365 0.73 -9.64 4.68
CA ASN A 365 0.00 -10.71 3.98
C ASN A 365 -0.75 -11.67 4.93
N ASN A 366 -0.27 -11.84 6.16
CA ASN A 366 -0.91 -12.65 7.22
C ASN A 366 -2.02 -11.90 7.99
N ARG A 367 -2.44 -10.71 7.54
CA ARG A 367 -3.47 -9.84 8.14
C ARG A 367 -3.12 -9.23 9.50
N ILE A 368 -1.86 -9.29 9.93
CA ILE A 368 -1.39 -8.52 11.07
C ILE A 368 -1.29 -7.04 10.63
N TRP A 369 -1.99 -6.17 11.35
CA TRP A 369 -1.98 -4.73 11.08
C TRP A 369 -0.61 -4.12 11.31
N LYS A 370 -0.14 -3.31 10.35
CA LYS A 370 0.96 -2.36 10.57
C LYS A 370 0.46 -1.23 11.47
N ASP A 371 1.35 -0.59 12.21
CA ASP A 371 0.93 0.44 13.18
C ASP A 371 0.16 1.60 12.54
N VAL A 372 0.47 1.95 11.30
CA VAL A 372 -0.22 3.01 10.55
C VAL A 372 -1.71 2.72 10.33
N ALA A 373 -2.15 1.46 10.37
CA ALA A 373 -3.56 1.12 10.32
C ALA A 373 -4.33 1.70 11.52
N TYR A 374 -3.68 1.85 12.67
CA TYR A 374 -4.29 2.48 13.85
C TYR A 374 -4.46 3.99 13.69
N TYR A 375 -3.70 4.64 12.79
CA TYR A 375 -3.98 6.01 12.39
C TYR A 375 -5.30 6.10 11.63
N PHE A 376 -5.56 5.21 10.66
CA PHE A 376 -6.86 5.10 10.00
C PHE A 376 -7.98 4.83 11.01
N LYS A 377 -7.76 3.87 11.92
CA LYS A 377 -8.74 3.55 12.97
C LYS A 377 -9.04 4.77 13.85
N ALA A 378 -8.05 5.55 14.22
CA ALA A 378 -8.23 6.77 15.01
C ALA A 378 -8.97 7.87 14.22
N MET A 379 -8.71 8.00 12.92
CA MET A 379 -9.39 8.95 12.04
C MET A 379 -10.84 8.57 11.76
N TRP A 380 -11.15 7.28 11.55
CA TRP A 380 -12.44 6.80 11.07
C TRP A 380 -13.39 6.33 12.19
N ARG A 381 -12.88 5.68 13.24
CA ARG A 381 -13.67 5.16 14.37
C ARG A 381 -13.82 6.21 15.48
N LYS A 382 -14.86 7.07 15.37
CA LYS A 382 -15.15 8.06 16.41
C LYS A 382 -15.96 7.49 17.58
N ASP A 383 -16.57 6.33 17.39
CA ASP A 383 -17.43 5.60 18.31
C ASP A 383 -16.64 4.87 19.42
N ILE A 384 -15.42 4.42 19.13
CA ILE A 384 -14.57 3.73 20.11
C ILE A 384 -13.29 4.51 20.40
N PRO A 385 -12.68 4.35 21.60
CA PRO A 385 -11.37 4.90 21.89
C PRO A 385 -10.28 4.12 21.15
N VAL A 386 -9.30 4.83 20.60
CA VAL A 386 -8.12 4.26 19.94
C VAL A 386 -6.87 4.88 20.53
N ILE A 387 -5.92 4.03 20.93
CA ILE A 387 -4.58 4.42 21.34
C ILE A 387 -3.58 3.37 20.83
N ARG A 388 -2.45 3.80 20.29
CA ARG A 388 -1.40 2.92 19.79
C ARG A 388 -0.05 3.62 19.81
N ILE A 389 0.92 3.04 20.46
CA ILE A 389 2.33 3.43 20.34
C ILE A 389 2.83 2.84 19.00
N ALA A 390 3.27 3.70 18.09
CA ALA A 390 3.67 3.32 16.74
C ALA A 390 5.14 2.86 16.64
N SER A 391 5.51 2.35 15.47
CA SER A 391 6.84 1.78 15.15
C SER A 391 7.20 0.60 16.07
N ARG A 392 6.24 -0.30 16.29
CA ARG A 392 6.44 -1.51 17.10
C ARG A 392 7.44 -2.47 16.50
N ASP A 393 7.57 -2.49 15.17
CA ASP A 393 8.58 -3.30 14.48
C ASP A 393 10.01 -2.80 14.79
N TRP A 394 10.16 -1.60 15.34
CA TRP A 394 11.44 -1.04 15.78
C TRP A 394 11.67 -1.22 17.29
N GLU A 395 11.63 -2.46 17.74
CA GLU A 395 11.85 -2.79 19.15
C GLU A 395 13.31 -2.57 19.57
N MET A 396 14.28 -2.90 18.70
CA MET A 396 15.71 -2.64 18.94
C MET A 396 16.10 -1.31 18.32
N ARG A 397 16.35 -0.31 19.16
CA ARG A 397 16.83 1.00 18.75
C ARG A 397 18.29 1.20 19.14
N THR A 398 19.05 1.76 18.23
CA THR A 398 20.46 2.10 18.46
C THR A 398 20.65 3.60 18.25
N GLY A 399 21.37 4.26 19.16
CA GLY A 399 21.57 5.71 19.06
C GLY A 399 22.56 6.24 20.09
N GLU A 400 22.80 7.56 20.07
CA GLU A 400 23.62 8.22 21.07
C GLU A 400 22.92 8.24 22.44
N ILE A 401 23.67 7.94 23.50
CA ILE A 401 23.20 8.07 24.87
C ILE A 401 22.80 9.53 25.15
N ASN A 402 21.71 9.74 25.91
CA ASN A 402 21.17 11.05 26.27
C ASN A 402 20.66 11.90 25.07
N LYS A 403 20.52 11.32 23.90
CA LYS A 403 19.84 11.97 22.76
C LYS A 403 18.37 11.55 22.75
N PRO A 404 17.44 12.51 22.52
CA PRO A 404 16.03 12.20 22.45
C PRO A 404 15.70 11.21 21.32
N GLN A 405 14.84 10.24 21.65
CA GLN A 405 14.21 9.32 20.70
C GLN A 405 12.74 9.72 20.52
N SER A 406 12.27 9.74 19.28
CA SER A 406 10.88 10.06 18.97
C SER A 406 9.98 8.85 19.18
N ILE A 407 8.94 9.02 20.01
CA ILE A 407 7.87 8.01 20.24
C ILE A 407 6.56 8.61 19.72
N LYS A 408 6.07 8.06 18.62
CA LYS A 408 4.80 8.48 18.02
C LYS A 408 3.65 7.69 18.64
N ILE A 409 2.53 8.36 18.89
CA ILE A 409 1.30 7.75 19.40
C ILE A 409 0.14 8.15 18.50
N TYR A 410 -0.61 7.16 18.01
CA TYR A 410 -1.88 7.35 17.33
C TYR A 410 -3.04 7.27 18.31
N SER A 411 -3.93 8.26 18.28
CA SER A 411 -5.08 8.29 19.18
C SER A 411 -6.18 9.23 18.68
N ASN A 412 -7.43 8.89 18.98
CA ASN A 412 -8.59 9.76 18.80
C ASN A 412 -9.09 10.39 20.12
N MET A 413 -8.26 10.36 21.16
CA MET A 413 -8.53 11.01 22.45
C MET A 413 -8.03 12.46 22.42
N PRO A 414 -8.52 13.35 23.30
CA PRO A 414 -8.07 14.75 23.33
C PRO A 414 -6.59 14.90 23.68
N GLU A 415 -6.10 14.06 24.59
CA GLU A 415 -4.72 14.03 25.05
C GLU A 415 -4.30 12.62 25.46
N VAL A 416 -3.01 12.38 25.51
CA VAL A 416 -2.42 11.14 25.99
C VAL A 416 -1.24 11.43 26.91
N GLU A 417 -1.05 10.58 27.92
CA GLU A 417 0.09 10.57 28.82
C GLU A 417 0.99 9.38 28.47
N LEU A 418 2.30 9.62 28.42
CA LEU A 418 3.30 8.59 28.19
C LEU A 418 4.05 8.27 29.47
N PHE A 419 4.26 7.00 29.73
CA PHE A 419 5.07 6.48 30.84
C PHE A 419 6.23 5.67 30.30
N ILE A 420 7.39 5.77 30.95
CA ILE A 420 8.57 4.92 30.73
C ILE A 420 8.89 4.24 32.06
N ASN A 421 8.90 2.91 32.08
CA ASN A 421 9.14 2.09 33.29
C ASN A 421 8.26 2.52 34.50
N GLY A 422 7.01 2.90 34.23
CA GLY A 422 6.06 3.35 35.24
C GLY A 422 6.18 4.82 35.65
N GLN A 423 7.19 5.55 35.18
CA GLN A 423 7.35 6.97 35.44
C GLN A 423 6.70 7.81 34.34
N SER A 424 5.85 8.76 34.70
CA SER A 424 5.22 9.69 33.75
C SER A 424 6.27 10.61 33.10
N ILE A 425 6.17 10.70 31.76
CA ILE A 425 6.94 11.64 30.93
C ILE A 425 6.13 12.92 30.67
N GLY A 426 4.83 12.88 31.00
CA GLY A 426 3.88 13.99 30.81
C GLY A 426 2.79 13.71 29.82
N CYS A 427 1.89 14.69 29.67
CA CYS A 427 0.75 14.65 28.77
C CYS A 427 1.00 15.50 27.51
N GLN A 428 0.47 15.04 26.38
CA GLN A 428 0.43 15.81 25.14
C GLN A 428 -0.96 15.78 24.50
N LYS A 429 -1.38 16.92 23.96
CA LYS A 429 -2.61 17.03 23.16
C LYS A 429 -2.44 16.27 21.85
N ILE A 430 -3.52 15.64 21.41
CA ILE A 430 -3.60 14.99 20.12
C ILE A 430 -4.05 15.98 19.04
N ALA A 431 -3.30 16.08 17.96
CA ALA A 431 -3.67 16.82 16.76
C ALA A 431 -3.70 15.86 15.57
N ASN A 432 -4.72 15.93 14.73
CA ASN A 432 -4.89 15.02 13.57
C ASN A 432 -4.65 13.56 13.92
N CYS A 433 -5.19 13.11 15.07
CA CYS A 433 -5.11 11.74 15.56
C CYS A 433 -3.69 11.20 15.86
N HIS A 434 -2.70 12.06 16.05
CA HIS A 434 -1.37 11.64 16.51
C HIS A 434 -0.66 12.70 17.36
N THR A 435 0.37 12.26 18.07
CA THR A 435 1.36 13.13 18.73
C THR A 435 2.71 12.44 18.78
N VAL A 436 3.80 13.18 19.06
CA VAL A 436 5.16 12.65 19.14
C VAL A 436 5.82 13.14 20.43
N PHE A 437 6.22 12.20 21.29
CA PHE A 437 7.05 12.46 22.46
C PHE A 437 8.53 12.32 22.09
N ASN A 438 9.35 13.26 22.50
CA ASN A 438 10.80 13.17 22.42
C ASN A 438 11.33 12.79 23.80
N VAL A 439 11.82 11.56 23.94
CA VAL A 439 12.15 10.95 25.24
C VAL A 439 13.61 10.49 25.28
N ILE A 440 14.24 10.57 26.43
CA ILE A 440 15.54 9.94 26.68
C ILE A 440 15.26 8.50 27.11
N LEU A 441 15.66 7.54 26.28
CA LEU A 441 15.59 6.13 26.63
C LEU A 441 16.86 5.73 27.42
N PRO A 442 16.72 5.08 28.58
CA PRO A 442 17.85 4.47 29.25
C PRO A 442 18.36 3.28 28.44
N GLU A 443 19.65 2.99 28.55
CA GLU A 443 20.23 1.80 27.93
C GLU A 443 19.60 0.53 28.52
N GLY A 444 19.35 -0.47 27.67
CA GLY A 444 18.67 -1.70 28.03
C GLY A 444 17.18 -1.70 27.67
N ILE A 445 16.41 -2.45 28.43
CA ILE A 445 14.98 -2.68 28.18
C ILE A 445 14.15 -1.63 28.91
N SER A 446 13.23 -0.99 28.18
CA SER A 446 12.24 -0.08 28.72
C SER A 446 10.82 -0.52 28.32
N VAL A 447 9.89 -0.41 29.25
CA VAL A 447 8.45 -0.57 29.01
C VAL A 447 7.85 0.81 28.79
N LEU A 448 7.31 1.06 27.61
CA LEU A 448 6.52 2.24 27.28
C LEU A 448 5.04 1.92 27.50
N MET A 449 4.30 2.83 28.12
CA MET A 449 2.86 2.76 28.26
C MET A 449 2.25 4.12 27.92
N ALA A 450 1.36 4.14 26.95
CA ALA A 450 0.56 5.31 26.61
C ALA A 450 -0.85 5.14 27.21
N GLN A 451 -1.38 6.19 27.80
CA GLN A 451 -2.69 6.21 28.45
C GLN A 451 -3.49 7.42 28.03
N GLY A 452 -4.79 7.25 27.83
CA GLY A 452 -5.73 8.33 27.59
C GLY A 452 -7.11 8.03 28.13
N ILE A 453 -7.97 9.06 28.19
CA ILE A 453 -9.33 8.93 28.71
C ILE A 453 -10.32 9.37 27.65
N LYS A 454 -11.34 8.54 27.39
CA LYS A 454 -12.47 8.86 26.51
C LYS A 454 -13.78 8.43 27.18
N ASN A 455 -14.73 9.35 27.32
CA ASN A 455 -16.02 9.09 27.95
C ASN A 455 -15.90 8.47 29.36
N GLY A 456 -14.94 8.94 30.15
CA GLY A 456 -14.69 8.45 31.51
C GLY A 456 -14.01 7.08 31.60
N LYS A 457 -13.64 6.47 30.48
CA LYS A 457 -12.92 5.19 30.45
C LYS A 457 -11.45 5.43 30.16
N THR A 458 -10.56 4.86 30.96
CA THR A 458 -9.13 4.82 30.71
C THR A 458 -8.83 3.73 29.70
N VAL A 459 -8.05 4.07 28.69
CA VAL A 459 -7.56 3.14 27.66
C VAL A 459 -6.06 3.26 27.58
N GLN A 460 -5.39 2.13 27.48
CA GLN A 460 -3.93 2.03 27.51
C GLN A 460 -3.42 1.20 26.34
N ASP A 461 -2.19 1.49 25.93
CA ASP A 461 -1.38 0.66 25.05
C ASP A 461 0.04 0.61 25.57
N ALA A 462 0.70 -0.55 25.47
CA ALA A 462 2.05 -0.73 25.96
C ALA A 462 2.92 -1.48 24.96
N MET A 463 4.22 -1.17 24.96
CA MET A 463 5.23 -1.91 24.20
C MET A 463 6.57 -1.91 24.96
N THR A 464 7.43 -2.85 24.59
CA THR A 464 8.81 -2.91 25.08
C THR A 464 9.76 -2.38 24.01
N ILE A 465 10.76 -1.59 24.42
CA ILE A 465 11.86 -1.15 23.55
C ILE A 465 13.17 -1.56 24.21
N GLN A 466 14.08 -2.12 23.43
CA GLN A 466 15.48 -2.30 23.79
C GLN A 466 16.31 -1.17 23.16
N PHE A 467 16.86 -0.29 23.97
CA PHE A 467 17.77 0.76 23.51
C PHE A 467 19.22 0.34 23.75
N LYS A 468 20.06 0.47 22.72
CA LYS A 468 21.51 0.26 22.78
C LYS A 468 22.22 1.53 22.40
N SER A 469 23.33 1.82 23.06
CA SER A 469 24.27 2.85 22.65
C SER A 469 24.83 2.55 21.26
N LEU A 470 25.38 3.57 20.60
CA LEU A 470 26.18 3.36 19.38
C LEU A 470 27.35 2.41 19.68
N PRO A 471 27.73 1.52 18.75
CA PRO A 471 28.77 0.54 18.96
C PRO A 471 30.09 1.20 19.36
N ASN A 472 30.68 0.73 20.45
CA ASN A 472 32.04 1.09 20.89
C ASN A 472 33.03 0.02 20.41
N ILE A 473 33.68 0.28 19.29
CA ILE A 473 34.62 -0.65 18.68
C ILE A 473 35.80 -0.94 19.63
N ALA A 474 36.19 0.03 20.47
CA ALA A 474 37.29 -0.15 21.44
C ALA A 474 36.98 -1.23 22.48
N GLU A 475 35.71 -1.41 22.83
CA GLU A 475 35.23 -2.43 23.77
C GLU A 475 34.84 -3.76 23.08
N GLY A 476 35.03 -3.85 21.76
CA GLY A 476 34.78 -5.09 21.00
C GLY A 476 33.41 -5.19 20.37
N ASP A 477 32.61 -4.12 20.37
CA ASP A 477 31.34 -4.08 19.66
C ASP A 477 31.53 -4.20 18.14
N GLU A 478 30.57 -4.78 17.47
CA GLU A 478 30.51 -4.86 16.01
C GLU A 478 29.82 -3.62 15.43
N LEU A 479 30.52 -2.83 14.63
CA LEU A 479 29.97 -1.74 13.85
C LEU A 479 29.52 -2.28 12.48
N ALA A 480 28.23 -2.10 12.14
CA ALA A 480 27.66 -2.43 10.84
C ALA A 480 27.05 -1.18 10.19
N ILE A 481 27.53 -0.81 9.00
CA ILE A 481 27.13 0.41 8.27
C ILE A 481 26.37 0.03 7.02
N ASN A 482 25.13 0.50 6.89
CA ASN A 482 24.28 0.38 5.71
C ASN A 482 24.65 1.50 4.71
N VAL A 483 25.64 1.23 3.87
CA VAL A 483 26.31 2.21 3.02
C VAL A 483 25.36 2.83 1.99
N GLY A 484 25.29 4.15 1.94
CA GLY A 484 24.42 4.92 1.05
C GLY A 484 22.96 5.03 1.52
N SER A 485 22.61 4.37 2.63
CA SER A 485 21.25 4.35 3.19
C SER A 485 21.05 5.39 4.30
N ASN A 486 19.82 5.96 4.37
CA ASN A 486 19.38 6.76 5.52
C ASN A 486 18.62 5.92 6.56
N CYS A 487 18.55 4.59 6.37
CA CYS A 487 17.77 3.69 7.23
C CYS A 487 18.66 2.84 8.12
N TYR A 488 18.20 2.65 9.34
CA TYR A 488 18.52 1.48 10.13
C TYR A 488 17.92 0.25 9.46
N PHE A 489 18.65 -0.83 9.40
CA PHE A 489 18.16 -2.12 8.93
C PHE A 489 18.44 -3.18 9.99
N THR A 490 17.43 -3.91 10.42
CA THR A 490 17.60 -5.03 11.35
C THR A 490 17.37 -6.33 10.59
N SER A 491 18.42 -7.17 10.56
CA SER A 491 18.36 -8.47 9.87
C SER A 491 17.51 -9.47 10.67
N ASP A 492 16.51 -10.06 10.03
CA ASP A 492 15.69 -11.15 10.62
C ASP A 492 16.52 -12.44 10.87
N ILE A 493 17.74 -12.53 10.28
CA ILE A 493 18.59 -13.72 10.38
C ILE A 493 19.58 -13.62 11.54
N SER A 494 20.26 -12.46 11.65
CA SER A 494 21.38 -12.27 12.57
C SER A 494 21.02 -11.39 13.77
N ASN A 495 19.85 -10.78 13.80
CA ASN A 495 19.45 -9.73 14.75
C ASN A 495 20.46 -8.56 14.84
N LEU A 496 21.31 -8.41 13.81
CA LEU A 496 22.26 -7.33 13.71
C LEU A 496 21.57 -6.08 13.16
N THR A 497 21.73 -4.96 13.84
CA THR A 497 21.26 -3.67 13.35
C THR A 497 22.36 -2.97 12.57
N TRP A 498 22.08 -2.71 11.30
CA TRP A 498 22.92 -1.89 10.42
C TRP A 498 22.54 -0.43 10.57
N LEU A 499 23.53 0.43 10.83
CA LEU A 499 23.34 1.85 11.07
C LEU A 499 23.25 2.63 9.74
N PRO A 500 22.48 3.72 9.69
CA PRO A 500 22.43 4.62 8.53
C PRO A 500 23.82 5.14 8.17
N ASP A 501 24.08 5.36 6.89
CA ASP A 501 25.30 5.99 6.41
C ASP A 501 25.39 7.47 6.82
N GLN A 502 26.54 7.92 7.23
CA GLN A 502 26.76 9.30 7.69
C GLN A 502 28.13 9.85 7.25
N PRO A 503 28.26 11.19 7.13
CA PRO A 503 29.56 11.81 6.96
C PRO A 503 30.47 11.53 8.17
N TYR A 504 31.77 11.37 7.93
CA TYR A 504 32.72 11.20 9.03
C TYR A 504 32.74 12.42 9.96
N THR A 505 32.70 12.13 11.24
CA THR A 505 32.91 13.08 12.33
C THR A 505 33.98 12.56 13.26
N ALA A 506 34.86 13.44 13.76
CA ALA A 506 35.93 13.06 14.66
C ALA A 506 35.40 12.45 15.96
N GLY A 507 35.99 11.37 16.41
CA GLY A 507 35.53 10.58 17.55
C GLY A 507 34.49 9.50 17.18
N GLY A 508 34.23 9.31 15.89
CA GLY A 508 33.19 8.39 15.39
C GLY A 508 33.61 7.66 14.11
N TRP A 509 32.66 7.58 13.19
CA TRP A 509 32.84 6.89 11.91
C TRP A 509 32.04 7.57 10.81
N GLY A 510 32.39 7.31 9.55
CA GLY A 510 31.59 7.77 8.41
C GLY A 510 32.35 7.85 7.11
N TYR A 511 31.62 8.28 6.08
CA TYR A 511 32.16 8.44 4.73
C TYR A 511 32.86 9.79 4.52
N ILE A 512 33.78 9.78 3.56
CA ILE A 512 34.41 10.97 2.97
C ILE A 512 34.28 10.82 1.45
N GLY A 513 33.56 11.72 0.80
CA GLY A 513 33.31 11.71 -0.65
C GLY A 513 32.32 10.65 -1.14
N GLY A 514 32.35 10.42 -2.44
CA GLY A 514 31.40 9.53 -3.13
C GLY A 514 29.95 10.02 -3.12
N LYS A 515 29.09 9.34 -3.87
CA LYS A 515 27.64 9.62 -3.97
C LYS A 515 26.81 8.41 -3.57
N ALA A 516 25.78 8.62 -2.78
CA ALA A 516 24.83 7.57 -2.42
C ALA A 516 23.87 7.30 -3.58
N HIS A 517 23.58 6.03 -3.82
CA HIS A 517 22.64 5.53 -4.81
C HIS A 517 21.75 4.45 -4.21
N SER A 518 20.63 4.17 -4.87
CA SER A 518 19.72 3.10 -4.47
C SER A 518 19.07 2.45 -5.69
N THR A 519 18.61 1.22 -5.52
CA THR A 519 17.82 0.47 -6.48
C THR A 519 16.68 -0.25 -5.77
N THR A 520 15.62 -0.60 -6.50
CA THR A 520 14.59 -1.53 -6.03
C THR A 520 14.78 -2.94 -6.60
N SER A 521 15.84 -3.18 -7.39
CA SER A 521 16.11 -4.47 -8.01
C SER A 521 16.33 -5.56 -6.96
N GLU A 522 15.78 -6.74 -7.22
CA GLU A 522 16.03 -7.95 -6.41
C GLU A 522 17.52 -8.28 -6.38
N ILE A 523 18.04 -8.55 -5.20
CA ILE A 523 19.42 -8.97 -4.98
C ILE A 523 19.41 -10.46 -4.65
N TYR A 524 20.13 -11.24 -5.44
CA TYR A 524 20.21 -12.70 -5.30
C TYR A 524 21.23 -13.13 -4.23
N ASN A 525 21.10 -14.35 -3.75
CA ASN A 525 22.00 -14.99 -2.78
C ASN A 525 22.04 -14.30 -1.40
N THR A 526 20.93 -13.63 -1.02
CA THR A 526 20.77 -13.01 0.30
C THR A 526 19.30 -12.88 0.66
N LEU A 527 18.99 -12.94 1.96
CA LEU A 527 17.68 -12.53 2.51
C LEU A 527 17.72 -11.08 3.04
N ASP A 528 18.93 -10.51 3.17
CA ASP A 528 19.17 -9.12 3.60
C ASP A 528 19.34 -8.19 2.38
N GLY A 529 18.51 -8.38 1.35
CA GLY A 529 18.54 -7.61 0.11
C GLY A 529 18.65 -6.09 0.29
N PRO A 530 17.90 -5.46 1.23
CA PRO A 530 17.92 -4.02 1.43
C PRO A 530 19.33 -3.42 1.68
N ILE A 531 20.25 -4.15 2.33
CA ILE A 531 21.62 -3.67 2.54
C ILE A 531 22.36 -3.49 1.20
N TYR A 532 22.10 -4.37 0.22
CA TYR A 532 22.75 -4.33 -1.09
C TYR A 532 22.00 -3.48 -2.11
N GLN A 533 20.79 -3.02 -1.79
CA GLN A 533 19.98 -2.13 -2.63
C GLN A 533 20.38 -0.65 -2.47
N THR A 534 21.28 -0.35 -1.55
CA THR A 534 21.90 0.98 -1.41
C THR A 534 23.42 0.84 -1.49
N TRP A 535 24.09 1.86 -2.03
CA TRP A 535 25.54 1.86 -2.13
C TRP A 535 26.11 3.29 -2.25
N ARG A 536 27.39 3.42 -2.01
CA ARG A 536 28.17 4.63 -2.29
C ARG A 536 29.11 4.36 -3.44
N GLU A 537 29.16 5.27 -4.41
CA GLU A 537 29.88 5.15 -5.67
C GLU A 537 30.79 6.34 -5.91
N GLY A 538 31.87 6.14 -6.66
CA GLY A 538 32.83 7.16 -7.05
C GLY A 538 34.05 7.21 -6.12
N ASN A 539 34.65 8.37 -5.96
CA ASN A 539 35.83 8.55 -5.07
C ASN A 539 35.34 8.65 -3.62
N TRP A 540 35.33 7.53 -2.92
CA TRP A 540 34.93 7.41 -1.52
C TRP A 540 36.02 6.81 -0.63
N SER A 541 35.99 7.20 0.63
CA SER A 541 36.67 6.47 1.72
C SER A 541 35.77 6.46 2.97
N TYR A 542 35.98 5.47 3.82
CA TYR A 542 35.39 5.42 5.16
C TYR A 542 36.53 5.56 6.18
N LYS A 543 36.32 6.45 7.13
CA LYS A 543 37.18 6.60 8.29
C LYS A 543 36.42 6.20 9.54
N ILE A 544 37.04 5.37 10.38
CA ILE A 544 36.46 4.79 11.58
C ILE A 544 37.50 4.94 12.68
N ASP A 545 37.23 5.75 13.69
CA ASP A 545 38.11 5.92 14.82
C ASP A 545 38.11 4.64 15.66
N ALA A 546 39.30 4.04 15.80
CA ALA A 546 39.48 2.73 16.41
C ALA A 546 40.88 2.60 16.99
N PRO A 547 41.08 2.03 18.20
CA PRO A 547 42.37 1.88 18.79
C PRO A 547 43.29 0.94 17.99
N ILE A 548 44.58 0.98 18.27
CA ILE A 548 45.57 0.02 17.73
C ILE A 548 45.14 -1.40 18.13
N GLY A 549 45.16 -2.34 17.16
CA GLY A 549 44.73 -3.72 17.38
C GLY A 549 44.51 -4.52 16.12
N GLU A 550 44.05 -5.74 16.28
CA GLU A 550 43.61 -6.60 15.17
C GLU A 550 42.11 -6.49 14.96
N TYR A 551 41.72 -6.41 13.69
CA TYR A 551 40.31 -6.21 13.29
C TYR A 551 39.91 -7.15 12.19
N GLU A 552 38.68 -7.62 12.27
CA GLU A 552 37.97 -8.24 11.16
C GLU A 552 37.13 -7.17 10.45
N ILE A 553 37.32 -7.05 9.14
CA ILE A 553 36.54 -6.15 8.28
C ILE A 553 35.84 -6.96 7.20
N GLU A 554 34.53 -6.85 7.11
CA GLU A 554 33.72 -7.45 6.06
C GLU A 554 33.12 -6.35 5.17
N LEU A 555 33.36 -6.45 3.87
CA LEU A 555 32.82 -5.55 2.86
C LEU A 555 31.73 -6.28 2.08
N LEU A 556 30.56 -5.66 1.98
CA LEU A 556 29.39 -6.19 1.27
C LEU A 556 29.26 -5.50 -0.08
N ILE A 557 29.14 -6.29 -1.13
CA ILE A 557 29.17 -5.80 -2.51
C ILE A 557 28.12 -6.58 -3.32
N ALA A 558 27.38 -5.85 -4.16
CA ALA A 558 26.58 -6.44 -5.25
C ALA A 558 26.69 -5.53 -6.46
N ASP A 559 26.94 -6.13 -7.62
CA ASP A 559 26.97 -5.37 -8.86
C ASP A 559 25.53 -5.09 -9.30
N VAL A 560 25.11 -3.85 -9.17
CA VAL A 560 23.77 -3.37 -9.49
C VAL A 560 23.83 -2.22 -10.48
N THR A 561 22.93 -2.21 -11.46
CA THR A 561 22.78 -1.08 -12.35
C THR A 561 21.87 -0.03 -11.73
N LYS A 562 22.16 1.25 -12.03
CA LYS A 562 21.27 2.35 -11.67
C LYS A 562 20.00 2.21 -12.51
N PRO A 563 18.81 2.18 -11.90
CA PRO A 563 17.58 2.16 -12.66
C PRO A 563 17.43 3.47 -13.46
N ALA A 564 17.03 3.38 -14.72
CA ALA A 564 16.73 4.54 -15.54
C ALA A 564 15.57 5.38 -14.97
N ALA A 565 14.58 4.69 -14.34
CA ALA A 565 13.53 5.27 -13.52
C ALA A 565 12.98 4.21 -12.56
N GLN A 566 12.73 4.56 -11.30
CA GLN A 566 12.19 3.63 -10.30
C GLN A 566 10.84 3.04 -10.72
N LEU A 567 9.94 3.88 -11.27
CA LEU A 567 8.65 3.41 -11.79
C LEU A 567 8.79 2.37 -12.90
N ALA A 568 9.78 2.54 -13.80
CA ALA A 568 10.02 1.58 -14.88
C ALA A 568 10.47 0.21 -14.35
N ASN A 569 11.26 0.17 -13.26
CA ASN A 569 11.64 -1.07 -12.58
C ASN A 569 10.42 -1.76 -11.97
N LEU A 570 9.57 -1.00 -11.28
CA LEU A 570 8.37 -1.53 -10.62
C LEU A 570 7.36 -2.11 -11.60
N LEU A 571 7.30 -1.56 -12.82
CA LEU A 571 6.40 -2.03 -13.88
C LEU A 571 7.04 -3.09 -14.79
N ASN A 572 8.25 -3.55 -14.46
CA ASN A 572 9.03 -4.50 -15.27
C ASN A 572 9.21 -4.07 -16.74
N LYS A 573 9.24 -2.75 -16.98
CA LYS A 573 9.47 -2.16 -18.31
C LYS A 573 10.94 -2.14 -18.72
N ASN A 574 11.84 -2.46 -17.81
CA ASN A 574 13.26 -2.53 -18.11
C ASN A 574 13.49 -3.77 -18.97
N LYS A 575 13.73 -3.53 -20.27
CA LYS A 575 14.54 -4.47 -21.05
C LYS A 575 15.79 -4.71 -20.24
N GLU A 576 16.28 -5.95 -20.16
CA GLU A 576 17.56 -6.27 -19.54
C GLU A 576 18.54 -5.15 -19.85
N GLU A 577 18.86 -4.35 -18.82
CA GLU A 577 19.79 -3.25 -18.99
C GLU A 577 21.12 -3.89 -19.38
N LYS A 578 21.59 -3.59 -20.57
CA LYS A 578 22.92 -4.00 -20.97
C LYS A 578 23.88 -3.38 -19.99
N HIS A 579 24.62 -4.20 -19.28
CA HIS A 579 25.70 -3.81 -18.44
C HIS A 579 26.55 -2.77 -19.16
N SER A 580 26.66 -1.57 -18.59
CA SER A 580 27.41 -0.46 -19.22
C SER A 580 28.94 -0.63 -19.10
N GLY A 581 29.42 -1.81 -18.72
CA GLY A 581 30.83 -2.14 -18.67
C GLY A 581 31.27 -2.73 -17.32
N GLU A 582 32.29 -3.53 -17.37
CA GLU A 582 32.93 -4.15 -16.21
C GLU A 582 33.59 -3.06 -15.34
N THR A 583 33.13 -2.93 -14.07
CA THR A 583 33.80 -2.07 -13.09
C THR A 583 34.96 -2.82 -12.47
N ARG A 584 36.13 -2.14 -12.37
CA ARG A 584 37.35 -2.65 -11.73
C ARG A 584 37.97 -1.58 -10.84
N PHE A 585 38.38 -1.96 -9.65
CA PHE A 585 38.99 -1.04 -8.70
C PHE A 585 39.96 -1.76 -7.72
N HIS A 586 40.81 -0.99 -7.08
CA HIS A 586 41.62 -1.43 -5.96
C HIS A 586 40.86 -1.17 -4.67
N ILE A 587 41.05 -2.01 -3.66
CA ILE A 587 40.58 -1.76 -2.29
C ILE A 587 41.81 -1.67 -1.39
N SER A 588 41.86 -0.62 -0.58
CA SER A 588 42.93 -0.41 0.42
C SER A 588 42.31 -0.27 1.81
N ILE A 589 42.97 -0.89 2.80
CA ILE A 589 42.61 -0.80 4.22
C ILE A 589 43.85 -0.41 5.00
N CYS A 590 43.79 0.67 5.79
CA CYS A 590 44.90 1.24 6.53
C CYS A 590 46.15 1.46 5.66
N GLY A 591 45.97 1.98 4.43
CA GLY A 591 47.03 2.23 3.46
C GLY A 591 47.57 0.99 2.75
N LYS A 592 47.22 -0.22 3.17
CA LYS A 592 47.60 -1.48 2.51
C LYS A 592 46.55 -1.87 1.47
N GLN A 593 46.98 -2.09 0.23
CA GLN A 593 46.13 -2.60 -0.82
C GLN A 593 45.82 -4.08 -0.56
N VAL A 594 44.54 -4.38 -0.29
CA VAL A 594 44.03 -5.72 0.02
C VAL A 594 43.45 -6.41 -1.21
N GLU A 595 42.96 -5.63 -2.20
CA GLU A 595 42.50 -6.11 -3.50
C GLU A 595 43.14 -5.32 -4.64
N THR A 596 43.60 -6.02 -5.66
CA THR A 596 44.21 -5.44 -6.86
C THR A 596 43.33 -5.75 -8.07
N ASN A 597 42.93 -4.71 -8.81
CA ASN A 597 42.11 -4.86 -10.05
C ASN A 597 40.87 -5.76 -9.85
N PHE A 598 40.27 -5.62 -8.67
CA PHE A 598 39.07 -6.37 -8.28
C PHE A 598 37.88 -6.02 -9.16
N SER A 599 37.16 -7.03 -9.62
CA SER A 599 35.88 -6.85 -10.30
C SER A 599 34.73 -7.41 -9.43
N PRO A 600 33.67 -6.66 -9.19
CA PRO A 600 32.50 -7.16 -8.48
C PRO A 600 31.86 -8.41 -9.13
N ILE A 601 32.05 -8.59 -10.44
CA ILE A 601 31.52 -9.73 -11.20
C ILE A 601 32.38 -10.99 -11.00
N ASP A 602 33.67 -10.85 -10.65
CA ASP A 602 34.54 -11.98 -10.37
C ASP A 602 34.09 -12.77 -9.12
N GLY A 603 33.32 -12.14 -8.23
CA GLY A 603 32.74 -12.74 -7.03
C GLY A 603 31.34 -13.31 -7.22
N GLY A 604 30.68 -13.09 -8.38
CA GLY A 604 29.32 -13.52 -8.62
C GLY A 604 28.76 -12.99 -9.93
N LYS A 605 27.47 -13.27 -10.15
CA LYS A 605 26.71 -12.74 -11.29
C LYS A 605 26.18 -11.34 -10.93
N HIS A 606 25.76 -10.60 -11.93
CA HIS A 606 25.01 -9.34 -11.75
C HIS A 606 23.86 -9.50 -10.72
N ARG A 607 23.68 -8.51 -9.86
CA ARG A 607 22.70 -8.50 -8.75
C ARG A 607 22.85 -9.66 -7.74
N THR A 608 24.08 -10.19 -7.57
CA THR A 608 24.35 -11.26 -6.62
C THR A 608 25.15 -10.70 -5.44
N ALA A 609 24.61 -10.89 -4.23
CA ALA A 609 25.29 -10.49 -3.00
C ALA A 609 26.51 -11.36 -2.74
N PHE A 610 27.62 -10.74 -2.43
CA PHE A 610 28.82 -11.41 -1.94
C PHE A 610 29.56 -10.54 -0.92
N LYS A 611 30.50 -11.16 -0.21
CA LYS A 611 31.25 -10.56 0.87
C LYS A 611 32.73 -10.77 0.68
N ARG A 612 33.51 -9.79 1.12
CA ARG A 612 35.00 -9.89 1.25
C ARG A 612 35.36 -9.67 2.69
N ARG A 613 36.13 -10.59 3.27
CA ARG A 613 36.55 -10.56 4.67
C ARG A 613 38.06 -10.44 4.76
N TYR A 614 38.51 -9.51 5.61
CA TYR A 614 39.90 -9.22 5.84
C TYR A 614 40.18 -9.23 7.33
N ILE A 615 41.33 -9.79 7.74
CA ILE A 615 41.89 -9.61 9.07
C ILE A 615 43.08 -8.69 8.90
N ILE A 616 43.03 -7.55 9.59
CA ILE A 616 44.08 -6.52 9.50
C ILE A 616 44.57 -6.12 10.87
N ARG A 617 45.86 -5.74 10.94
CA ARG A 617 46.40 -5.04 12.09
C ARG A 617 46.31 -3.54 11.83
N ASN A 618 45.57 -2.83 12.66
CA ASN A 618 45.50 -1.38 12.66
C ASN A 618 46.65 -0.85 13.56
N GLU A 619 47.52 -0.05 13.00
CA GLU A 619 48.67 0.55 13.69
C GLU A 619 48.46 2.03 14.06
N HIS A 620 47.25 2.56 13.79
CA HIS A 620 46.90 3.96 14.01
C HIS A 620 45.67 4.05 14.95
N ASP A 621 45.28 5.27 15.27
CA ASP A 621 44.06 5.58 16.06
C ASP A 621 42.76 5.52 15.22
N HIS A 622 42.86 5.12 13.95
CA HIS A 622 41.75 5.01 13.03
C HIS A 622 41.97 3.97 11.93
N ILE A 623 40.90 3.40 11.43
CA ILE A 623 40.84 2.54 10.24
C ILE A 623 40.36 3.39 9.06
N VAL A 624 41.08 3.30 7.93
CA VAL A 624 40.64 3.90 6.66
C VAL A 624 40.44 2.80 5.64
N ILE A 625 39.20 2.77 5.06
CA ILE A 625 38.84 1.89 3.96
C ILE A 625 38.62 2.77 2.74
N SER A 626 39.28 2.51 1.63
CA SER A 626 39.20 3.32 0.42
C SER A 626 39.24 2.47 -0.85
N ALA A 627 38.74 3.02 -1.96
CA ALA A 627 38.87 2.39 -3.25
C ALA A 627 39.47 3.33 -4.28
N GLY A 628 40.30 2.76 -5.16
CA GLY A 628 40.92 3.44 -6.30
C GLY A 628 40.41 2.86 -7.62
N ALA A 629 39.84 3.69 -8.49
CA ALA A 629 39.31 3.28 -9.78
C ALA A 629 40.37 2.74 -10.72
N VAL A 630 40.10 1.63 -11.39
CA VAL A 630 40.85 1.12 -12.54
C VAL A 630 40.01 1.26 -13.80
N LYS A 631 38.75 0.88 -13.74
CA LYS A 631 37.77 1.00 -14.81
C LYS A 631 36.39 1.20 -14.21
N GLY A 632 35.65 2.21 -14.64
CA GLY A 632 34.34 2.57 -14.03
C GLY A 632 34.51 3.17 -12.63
N GLU A 633 33.41 3.33 -11.92
CA GLU A 633 33.40 3.94 -10.58
C GLU A 633 33.34 2.86 -9.49
N PRO A 634 34.24 2.91 -8.49
CA PRO A 634 34.22 2.02 -7.34
C PRO A 634 32.92 2.16 -6.54
N PHE A 635 32.40 1.07 -6.02
CA PHE A 635 31.20 1.10 -5.17
C PHE A 635 31.23 0.09 -4.03
N LEU A 636 30.43 0.37 -2.99
CA LEU A 636 30.33 -0.44 -1.78
C LEU A 636 28.93 -0.31 -1.19
N ALA A 637 28.35 -1.43 -0.73
CA ALA A 637 26.99 -1.51 -0.19
C ALA A 637 26.93 -1.64 1.34
N GLY A 638 27.90 -2.28 1.98
CA GLY A 638 27.93 -2.43 3.43
C GLY A 638 29.33 -2.65 3.99
N ILE A 639 29.52 -2.23 5.24
CA ILE A 639 30.78 -2.40 5.99
C ILE A 639 30.44 -2.99 7.35
N LYS A 640 31.21 -4.03 7.77
CA LYS A 640 31.23 -4.48 9.16
C LYS A 640 32.65 -4.40 9.68
N VAL A 641 32.81 -3.94 10.91
CA VAL A 641 34.10 -3.85 11.60
C VAL A 641 33.96 -4.40 13.01
N ARG A 642 34.83 -5.32 13.38
CA ARG A 642 34.90 -5.90 14.72
C ARG A 642 36.36 -6.03 15.16
N LYS A 643 36.65 -5.64 16.38
CA LYS A 643 37.96 -5.88 17.02
C LYS A 643 38.08 -7.35 17.39
N LEU A 644 39.24 -7.98 17.12
CA LEU A 644 39.53 -9.37 17.45
C LEU A 644 40.23 -9.53 18.80
#